data_27f04288dec865741074df2f30a69019
#
_entry.id   27f04288dec865741074df2f30a69019
#
_cell.length_a   1.000
_cell.length_b   1.000
_cell.length_c   1.000
_cell.angle_alpha   90.00
_cell.angle_beta   90.00
_cell.angle_gamma   90.00
#
_symmetry.space_group_name_H-M   'P 1'
#
loop_
_entity.id
_entity.type
_entity.pdbx_description
1 polymer ?
#
loop_
_entity_poly.entity_id
_entity_poly.type
_entity_poly.pdbx_seq_one_letter_code
_entity_poly.pdbx_strand_id
1 'polypeptide(L)'
;MLRTQVIAAARRPGRLILTGLAILVASFVVFGTVLAQDVTERTARDNLSGTPAATDLVIGDPEQPPPTVAALRDVRALPGVTEAVGRMTVGVSLAEGYLNLRADPGAGPLATVRLVQGSYPDQPGEIAVTRRTVERLGLAVGTLTTGTGGERTTGAPLTVTGVVDTPDDGGYDAYAPDDVVAAWGQVSTVERIDVRTAAGAAETVRRRVTAAVPADQPIRSGAQVRDAEANAAAEQVGRLFALVGMFVAVAVVAAALVLTSTFRIVFAQRMQHLALLRAVGAGRGALVGALTAEGALTGLVAGVVGVAGALAVGQLLPMALRASGLAVSSPGLSPGAAVAVVLGAVVVTVVAVLAPAFSAARVSPLEALRAASVTAGRRGIGVPRLVSGALLVLGALLAGVAAVRRLPTPDQESYDPSAALLLLVTSGALAFFALVALGPLLVRPVLAVAGWPLRQVGPLGRLAVGGIGGTPRRAAAVSVVVALGVTLISGVLIGGASMRVVADRDMALSAPADFEVSGSEGATVPVAVVTRARAAHGALTRVVPYRMVYDVVLMRGAERLGDAESGYSTTDLDMSALPRIADLDVAQGDLADRGPGRIVLGDWAARNAGLHAGDTVTLARDGRTVDVRVAAVLPDRGPLYAGILVDRADLDRIGGPTAYTGLLADAAVAGEDGRTAGLRALRQAIGNGAGLGIGVLADERDRNDAMLNALVGITAGLVSLTVLIAVVGVGSTTALSVVERVRESGLLRAVGLSRAGLRAMLTVESGLYGVIGASFGLLLGVPYSWLVVRALGLNAPLSLPVLQLVGLFAALVGLTALAGVLPARRASRVSPVVALGIEG
;
A
#
# COMPACT_ATOMS: atom_id res chain seq x y z
N MET A 1 24.37 37.64 -25.42
CA MET A 1 24.01 37.42 -24.02
C MET A 1 23.76 35.96 -23.68
N LEU A 2 22.89 35.21 -24.36
CA LEU A 2 22.65 33.79 -24.08
C LEU A 2 23.90 32.91 -24.12
N ARG A 3 24.74 33.02 -25.17
CA ARG A 3 26.02 32.27 -25.32
C ARG A 3 27.00 32.54 -24.20
N THR A 4 27.14 33.77 -23.74
CA THR A 4 28.09 34.12 -22.68
C THR A 4 27.61 33.61 -21.30
N GLN A 5 26.33 33.56 -21.06
CA GLN A 5 25.78 33.04 -19.79
C GLN A 5 25.81 31.50 -19.73
N VAL A 6 25.51 30.81 -20.85
CA VAL A 6 25.66 29.36 -20.93
C VAL A 6 27.10 28.91 -20.72
N ILE A 7 28.09 29.61 -21.30
CA ILE A 7 29.50 29.33 -21.08
C ILE A 7 29.93 29.63 -19.63
N ALA A 8 29.42 30.70 -19.03
CA ALA A 8 29.70 31.05 -17.63
C ALA A 8 29.10 30.04 -16.66
N ALA A 9 27.91 29.51 -16.96
CA ALA A 9 27.26 28.44 -16.19
C ALA A 9 28.03 27.12 -16.29
N ALA A 10 28.49 26.74 -17.49
CA ALA A 10 29.29 25.53 -17.71
C ALA A 10 30.67 25.57 -17.01
N ARG A 11 31.25 26.77 -16.83
CA ARG A 11 32.55 26.93 -16.15
C ARG A 11 32.52 26.87 -14.65
N ARG A 12 31.35 26.80 -14.01
CA ARG A 12 31.19 26.69 -12.53
C ARG A 12 30.23 25.56 -12.16
N PRO A 13 30.58 24.28 -12.38
CA PRO A 13 29.68 23.13 -12.20
C PRO A 13 29.16 22.98 -10.76
N GLY A 14 29.90 23.39 -9.75
CA GLY A 14 29.48 23.29 -8.35
C GLY A 14 28.21 24.10 -7.99
N ARG A 15 27.88 25.15 -8.78
CA ARG A 15 26.63 25.90 -8.57
C ARG A 15 25.44 25.23 -9.25
N LEU A 16 25.61 24.66 -10.44
CA LEU A 16 24.58 23.88 -11.14
C LEU A 16 24.21 22.63 -10.35
N ILE A 17 25.19 21.99 -9.70
CA ILE A 17 24.93 20.81 -8.85
C ILE A 17 24.03 21.17 -7.66
N LEU A 18 24.32 22.27 -6.95
CA LEU A 18 23.52 22.68 -5.78
C LEU A 18 22.08 23.09 -6.13
N THR A 19 21.89 23.77 -7.28
CA THR A 19 20.56 24.17 -7.76
C THR A 19 19.81 23.02 -8.42
N GLY A 20 20.51 22.13 -9.15
CA GLY A 20 19.93 21.02 -9.89
C GLY A 20 19.62 19.78 -9.08
N LEU A 21 20.23 19.62 -7.88
CA LEU A 21 20.15 18.37 -7.11
C LEU A 21 18.71 18.00 -6.73
N ALA A 22 17.89 18.96 -6.35
CA ALA A 22 16.47 18.70 -6.00
C ALA A 22 15.68 18.22 -7.22
N ILE A 23 15.94 18.78 -8.42
CA ILE A 23 15.29 18.35 -9.67
C ILE A 23 15.83 17.01 -10.13
N LEU A 24 17.12 16.77 -9.98
CA LEU A 24 17.74 15.48 -10.28
C LEU A 24 17.06 14.36 -9.47
N VAL A 25 16.95 14.54 -8.16
CA VAL A 25 16.29 13.57 -7.28
C VAL A 25 14.81 13.45 -7.65
N ALA A 26 14.10 14.54 -7.89
CA ALA A 26 12.70 14.47 -8.29
C ALA A 26 12.52 13.73 -9.63
N SER A 27 13.35 13.99 -10.63
CA SER A 27 13.29 13.30 -11.93
C SER A 27 13.66 11.83 -11.82
N PHE A 28 14.64 11.50 -10.96
CA PHE A 28 14.98 10.12 -10.63
C PHE A 28 13.79 9.38 -10.03
N VAL A 29 13.10 10.02 -9.08
CA VAL A 29 11.90 9.46 -8.43
C VAL A 29 10.78 9.23 -9.42
N VAL A 30 10.41 10.28 -10.17
CA VAL A 30 9.31 10.22 -11.15
C VAL A 30 9.57 9.09 -12.16
N PHE A 31 10.75 9.06 -12.75
CA PHE A 31 11.06 8.04 -13.74
C PHE A 31 11.27 6.66 -13.12
N GLY A 32 11.85 6.58 -11.92
CA GLY A 32 11.99 5.34 -11.17
C GLY A 32 10.63 4.73 -10.83
N THR A 33 9.61 5.55 -10.51
CA THR A 33 8.24 5.09 -10.32
C THR A 33 7.63 4.53 -11.60
N VAL A 34 7.84 5.19 -12.73
CA VAL A 34 7.37 4.70 -14.04
C VAL A 34 8.01 3.34 -14.37
N LEU A 35 9.32 3.21 -14.12
CA LEU A 35 10.02 1.93 -14.34
C LEU A 35 9.53 0.84 -13.37
N ALA A 36 9.31 1.17 -12.10
CA ALA A 36 8.79 0.24 -11.12
C ALA A 36 7.38 -0.25 -11.50
N GLN A 37 6.52 0.65 -11.97
CA GLN A 37 5.21 0.28 -12.49
C GLN A 37 5.33 -0.68 -13.69
N ASP A 38 6.16 -0.34 -14.68
CA ASP A 38 6.38 -1.17 -15.88
C ASP A 38 6.93 -2.56 -15.52
N VAL A 39 7.89 -2.64 -14.59
CA VAL A 39 8.41 -3.92 -14.08
C VAL A 39 7.31 -4.74 -13.40
N THR A 40 6.51 -4.12 -12.55
CA THR A 40 5.46 -4.82 -11.81
C THR A 40 4.35 -5.29 -12.74
N GLU A 41 3.91 -4.44 -13.69
CA GLU A 41 2.91 -4.82 -14.69
C GLU A 41 3.42 -5.96 -15.59
N ARG A 42 4.67 -5.92 -16.02
CA ARG A 42 5.26 -7.01 -16.81
C ARG A 42 5.40 -8.28 -16.02
N THR A 43 5.89 -8.17 -14.79
CA THR A 43 6.02 -9.34 -13.90
C THR A 43 4.64 -9.97 -13.64
N ALA A 44 3.62 -9.13 -13.45
CA ALA A 44 2.24 -9.60 -13.31
C ALA A 44 1.74 -10.28 -14.60
N ARG A 45 1.99 -9.68 -15.76
CA ARG A 45 1.61 -10.27 -17.06
C ARG A 45 2.32 -11.60 -17.33
N ASP A 46 3.61 -11.66 -17.02
CA ASP A 46 4.43 -12.86 -17.30
C ASP A 46 4.10 -14.01 -16.34
N ASN A 47 3.71 -13.70 -15.09
CA ASN A 47 3.48 -14.72 -14.05
C ASN A 47 2.00 -15.03 -13.80
N LEU A 48 1.05 -14.15 -14.19
CA LEU A 48 -0.38 -14.28 -13.90
C LEU A 48 -1.25 -14.56 -15.14
N SER A 49 -0.69 -14.70 -16.34
CA SER A 49 -1.48 -15.17 -17.47
C SER A 49 -1.71 -16.67 -17.32
N GLY A 50 -2.92 -17.05 -16.86
CA GLY A 50 -3.33 -18.46 -16.77
C GLY A 50 -3.54 -19.14 -18.12
N THR A 51 -3.52 -18.36 -19.22
CA THR A 51 -3.72 -18.86 -20.59
C THR A 51 -2.39 -19.04 -21.29
N PRO A 52 -2.00 -20.28 -21.68
CA PRO A 52 -0.75 -20.56 -22.38
C PRO A 52 -0.58 -19.75 -23.66
N ALA A 53 0.66 -19.36 -23.98
CA ALA A 53 0.96 -18.58 -25.18
C ALA A 53 0.55 -19.27 -26.48
N ALA A 54 0.53 -20.60 -26.50
CA ALA A 54 0.15 -21.44 -27.64
C ALA A 54 -1.36 -21.61 -27.83
N THR A 55 -2.19 -21.06 -26.94
CA THR A 55 -3.64 -21.10 -27.05
C THR A 55 -4.09 -20.14 -28.13
N ASP A 56 -4.75 -20.66 -29.18
CA ASP A 56 -5.31 -19.86 -30.27
C ASP A 56 -6.75 -19.39 -29.96
N LEU A 57 -7.59 -20.29 -29.39
CA LEU A 57 -8.98 -20.01 -29.04
C LEU A 57 -9.27 -20.48 -27.61
N VAL A 58 -10.13 -19.75 -26.93
CA VAL A 58 -10.68 -20.07 -25.61
C VAL A 58 -12.20 -20.07 -25.70
N ILE A 59 -12.83 -21.14 -25.23
CA ILE A 59 -14.28 -21.31 -25.18
C ILE A 59 -14.71 -21.31 -23.73
N GLY A 60 -15.68 -20.48 -23.38
CA GLY A 60 -16.18 -20.29 -22.02
C GLY A 60 -15.73 -18.95 -21.41
N ASP A 61 -16.50 -18.52 -20.42
CA ASP A 61 -16.27 -17.30 -19.64
C ASP A 61 -16.75 -17.54 -18.21
N PRO A 62 -16.03 -17.07 -17.17
CA PRO A 62 -16.45 -17.25 -15.78
C PRO A 62 -17.86 -16.70 -15.44
N GLU A 63 -18.35 -15.72 -16.23
CA GLU A 63 -19.66 -15.10 -16.02
C GLU A 63 -20.81 -15.82 -16.77
N GLN A 64 -20.49 -16.83 -17.55
CA GLN A 64 -21.45 -17.60 -18.37
C GLN A 64 -21.54 -19.05 -17.88
N PRO A 65 -22.61 -19.80 -18.22
CA PRO A 65 -22.66 -21.22 -17.89
C PRO A 65 -21.45 -21.97 -18.44
N PRO A 66 -20.81 -22.85 -17.66
CA PRO A 66 -19.57 -23.51 -18.06
C PRO A 66 -19.81 -24.51 -19.23
N PRO A 67 -18.86 -24.65 -20.16
CA PRO A 67 -18.90 -25.65 -21.21
C PRO A 67 -18.95 -27.08 -20.64
N THR A 68 -19.57 -28.00 -21.36
CA THR A 68 -19.64 -29.41 -20.93
C THR A 68 -18.41 -30.20 -21.36
N VAL A 69 -18.12 -31.30 -20.66
CA VAL A 69 -17.09 -32.27 -21.05
C VAL A 69 -17.43 -32.92 -22.41
N ALA A 70 -18.72 -33.01 -22.77
CA ALA A 70 -19.13 -33.44 -24.11
C ALA A 70 -18.71 -32.44 -25.19
N ALA A 71 -18.92 -31.14 -24.97
CA ALA A 71 -18.46 -30.10 -25.88
C ALA A 71 -16.93 -30.12 -26.07
N LEU A 72 -16.15 -30.41 -25.02
CA LEU A 72 -14.69 -30.56 -25.12
C LEU A 72 -14.30 -31.71 -26.07
N ARG A 73 -15.02 -32.86 -25.99
CA ARG A 73 -14.78 -34.00 -26.91
C ARG A 73 -15.13 -33.64 -28.35
N ASP A 74 -16.23 -32.97 -28.55
CA ASP A 74 -16.65 -32.52 -29.88
C ASP A 74 -15.65 -31.56 -30.49
N VAL A 75 -15.14 -30.59 -29.70
CA VAL A 75 -14.09 -29.64 -30.12
C VAL A 75 -12.81 -30.36 -30.49
N ARG A 76 -12.37 -31.39 -29.71
CA ARG A 76 -11.19 -32.19 -30.02
C ARG A 76 -11.31 -32.95 -31.35
N ALA A 77 -12.51 -33.36 -31.71
CA ALA A 77 -12.77 -34.08 -32.96
C ALA A 77 -12.80 -33.19 -34.20
N LEU A 78 -12.78 -31.86 -34.05
CA LEU A 78 -12.90 -30.94 -35.18
C LEU A 78 -11.63 -30.92 -36.03
N PRO A 79 -11.75 -30.99 -37.37
CA PRO A 79 -10.60 -30.87 -38.26
C PRO A 79 -9.90 -29.53 -38.12
N GLY A 80 -8.60 -29.55 -37.92
CA GLY A 80 -7.77 -28.34 -37.70
C GLY A 80 -7.47 -28.01 -36.24
N VAL A 81 -8.09 -28.69 -35.29
CA VAL A 81 -7.70 -28.70 -33.88
C VAL A 81 -6.49 -29.62 -33.72
N THR A 82 -5.41 -29.13 -33.16
CA THR A 82 -4.21 -29.92 -32.86
C THR A 82 -4.17 -30.39 -31.41
N GLU A 83 -4.74 -29.59 -30.51
CA GLU A 83 -4.83 -29.88 -29.08
C GLU A 83 -5.98 -29.08 -28.47
N ALA A 84 -6.75 -29.68 -27.56
CA ALA A 84 -7.75 -28.96 -26.76
C ALA A 84 -7.74 -29.51 -25.34
N VAL A 85 -7.69 -28.62 -24.36
CA VAL A 85 -7.60 -28.93 -22.92
C VAL A 85 -8.75 -28.28 -22.20
N GLY A 86 -9.53 -29.08 -21.46
CA GLY A 86 -10.57 -28.57 -20.57
C GLY A 86 -9.95 -28.17 -19.24
N ARG A 87 -9.99 -26.88 -18.93
CA ARG A 87 -9.57 -26.40 -17.60
C ARG A 87 -10.69 -26.62 -16.61
N MET A 88 -10.40 -27.30 -15.53
CA MET A 88 -11.31 -27.55 -14.43
C MET A 88 -10.54 -27.76 -13.14
N THR A 89 -11.19 -27.44 -12.03
CA THR A 89 -10.66 -27.67 -10.70
C THR A 89 -11.65 -28.47 -9.88
N VAL A 90 -11.21 -29.53 -9.28
CA VAL A 90 -12.02 -30.37 -8.39
C VAL A 90 -11.45 -30.28 -7.00
N GLY A 91 -12.25 -29.83 -6.05
CA GLY A 91 -11.91 -29.87 -4.65
C GLY A 91 -11.89 -31.30 -4.14
N VAL A 92 -10.79 -31.72 -3.54
CA VAL A 92 -10.59 -33.07 -3.03
C VAL A 92 -10.31 -33.02 -1.54
N SER A 93 -11.20 -33.59 -0.75
CA SER A 93 -10.98 -33.80 0.69
C SER A 93 -10.22 -35.11 0.88
N LEU A 94 -9.06 -35.03 1.47
CA LEU A 94 -8.20 -36.17 1.81
C LEU A 94 -8.20 -36.37 3.33
N ALA A 95 -7.78 -37.55 3.79
CA ALA A 95 -7.48 -37.74 5.20
C ALA A 95 -6.32 -36.81 5.66
N GLU A 96 -5.44 -36.47 4.75
CA GLU A 96 -4.30 -35.59 4.97
C GLU A 96 -4.67 -34.07 4.85
N GLY A 97 -5.86 -33.72 4.40
CA GLY A 97 -6.30 -32.36 4.24
C GLY A 97 -7.07 -32.10 2.95
N TYR A 98 -7.10 -30.86 2.50
CA TYR A 98 -7.78 -30.45 1.26
C TYR A 98 -6.76 -30.30 0.13
N LEU A 99 -7.18 -30.67 -1.09
CA LEU A 99 -6.37 -30.60 -2.30
C LEU A 99 -7.22 -30.05 -3.45
N ASN A 100 -6.65 -29.18 -4.24
CA ASN A 100 -7.22 -28.73 -5.52
C ASN A 100 -6.64 -29.60 -6.62
N LEU A 101 -7.44 -30.50 -7.17
CA LEU A 101 -7.06 -31.29 -8.35
C LEU A 101 -7.42 -30.50 -9.61
N ARG A 102 -6.38 -30.02 -10.32
CA ARG A 102 -6.51 -29.17 -11.49
C ARG A 102 -6.18 -29.92 -12.77
N ALA A 103 -6.96 -29.66 -13.80
CA ALA A 103 -6.74 -30.24 -15.13
C ALA A 103 -5.62 -29.52 -15.88
N ASP A 104 -4.56 -30.26 -16.21
CA ASP A 104 -3.43 -29.81 -17.04
C ASP A 104 -2.86 -30.98 -17.84
N PRO A 105 -2.41 -30.79 -19.08
CA PRO A 105 -1.83 -31.87 -19.87
C PRO A 105 -0.44 -32.31 -19.39
N GLY A 106 0.21 -31.56 -18.50
CA GLY A 106 1.53 -31.85 -17.93
C GLY A 106 2.72 -31.68 -18.86
N ALA A 107 2.46 -31.73 -20.15
CA ALA A 107 3.47 -31.54 -21.20
C ALA A 107 2.82 -30.94 -22.45
N GLY A 108 3.64 -30.40 -23.34
CA GLY A 108 3.14 -29.81 -24.57
C GLY A 108 2.90 -28.27 -24.46
N PRO A 109 2.45 -27.68 -25.57
CA PRO A 109 2.31 -26.23 -25.69
C PRO A 109 1.19 -25.61 -24.83
N LEU A 110 0.19 -26.40 -24.45
CA LEU A 110 -0.91 -25.99 -23.56
C LEU A 110 -0.66 -26.30 -22.08
N ALA A 111 0.49 -26.92 -21.72
CA ALA A 111 0.84 -27.20 -20.34
C ALA A 111 1.18 -25.91 -19.57
N THR A 112 0.70 -25.81 -18.33
CA THR A 112 1.03 -24.73 -17.37
C THR A 112 1.96 -25.21 -16.27
N VAL A 113 2.14 -26.52 -16.12
CA VAL A 113 3.02 -27.15 -15.15
C VAL A 113 4.18 -27.87 -15.82
N ARG A 114 5.23 -28.10 -15.06
CA ARG A 114 6.43 -28.82 -15.52
C ARG A 114 6.73 -29.98 -14.57
N LEU A 115 6.81 -31.21 -15.10
CA LEU A 115 7.21 -32.38 -14.33
C LEU A 115 8.65 -32.23 -13.83
N VAL A 116 8.89 -32.47 -12.55
CA VAL A 116 10.20 -32.40 -11.88
C VAL A 116 10.66 -33.76 -11.44
N GLN A 117 9.74 -34.63 -10.97
CA GLN A 117 10.08 -35.96 -10.46
C GLN A 117 8.95 -36.94 -10.73
N GLY A 118 9.28 -38.22 -10.98
CA GLY A 118 8.31 -39.29 -11.23
C GLY A 118 7.75 -39.29 -12.65
N SER A 119 6.50 -39.70 -12.82
CA SER A 119 5.73 -39.70 -14.06
C SER A 119 4.48 -38.82 -13.94
N TYR A 120 4.05 -38.25 -15.06
CA TYR A 120 2.80 -37.50 -15.08
C TYR A 120 1.62 -38.50 -15.08
N PRO A 121 0.51 -38.19 -14.38
CA PRO A 121 -0.66 -39.07 -14.30
C PRO A 121 -1.22 -39.43 -15.69
N ASP A 122 -1.63 -40.66 -15.89
CA ASP A 122 -2.28 -41.14 -17.13
C ASP A 122 -3.53 -41.96 -16.87
N GLN A 123 -3.80 -42.33 -15.60
CA GLN A 123 -4.98 -43.12 -15.23
C GLN A 123 -5.86 -42.42 -14.18
N PRO A 124 -7.17 -42.71 -14.18
CA PRO A 124 -8.05 -42.22 -13.13
C PRO A 124 -7.59 -42.68 -11.74
N GLY A 125 -7.37 -41.70 -10.84
CA GLY A 125 -6.83 -41.96 -9.52
C GLY A 125 -5.32 -41.73 -9.39
N GLU A 126 -4.64 -41.32 -10.45
CA GLU A 126 -3.27 -40.84 -10.39
C GLU A 126 -3.23 -39.30 -10.34
N ILE A 127 -2.30 -38.76 -9.57
CA ILE A 127 -2.10 -37.31 -9.43
C ILE A 127 -0.63 -36.94 -9.39
N ALA A 128 -0.28 -35.80 -9.93
CA ALA A 128 1.01 -35.15 -9.73
C ALA A 128 0.81 -33.96 -8.78
N VAL A 129 1.61 -33.89 -7.73
CA VAL A 129 1.50 -32.85 -6.69
C VAL A 129 2.59 -31.80 -6.82
N THR A 130 2.37 -30.60 -6.32
CA THR A 130 3.42 -29.58 -6.27
C THR A 130 4.41 -29.88 -5.15
N ARG A 131 5.61 -29.29 -5.23
CA ARG A 131 6.64 -29.47 -4.20
C ARG A 131 6.14 -29.04 -2.81
N ARG A 132 5.46 -27.93 -2.71
CA ARG A 132 4.88 -27.47 -1.44
C ARG A 132 3.77 -28.39 -0.94
N THR A 133 2.99 -28.98 -1.83
CA THR A 133 1.98 -29.98 -1.47
C THR A 133 2.64 -31.22 -0.87
N VAL A 134 3.80 -31.67 -1.41
CA VAL A 134 4.60 -32.75 -0.80
C VAL A 134 5.02 -32.37 0.62
N GLU A 135 5.56 -31.17 0.82
CA GLU A 135 6.04 -30.70 2.13
C GLU A 135 4.89 -30.58 3.13
N ARG A 136 3.76 -30.01 2.70
CA ARG A 136 2.61 -29.72 3.56
C ARG A 136 1.78 -30.95 3.88
N LEU A 137 1.44 -31.72 2.88
CA LEU A 137 0.54 -32.87 3.02
C LEU A 137 1.27 -34.20 3.20
N GLY A 138 2.59 -34.21 3.06
CA GLY A 138 3.38 -35.45 3.14
C GLY A 138 3.14 -36.42 1.97
N LEU A 139 2.59 -35.95 0.86
CA LEU A 139 2.20 -36.72 -0.31
C LEU A 139 3.38 -36.90 -1.26
N ALA A 140 4.33 -37.75 -0.90
CA ALA A 140 5.47 -38.06 -1.77
C ALA A 140 5.08 -39.01 -2.91
N VAL A 141 5.94 -39.08 -3.94
CA VAL A 141 5.75 -40.05 -5.05
C VAL A 141 5.65 -41.48 -4.50
N GLY A 142 4.63 -42.19 -4.94
CA GLY A 142 4.29 -43.52 -4.47
C GLY A 142 3.32 -43.56 -3.28
N THR A 143 2.92 -42.37 -2.72
CA THR A 143 1.91 -42.32 -1.66
C THR A 143 0.55 -42.68 -2.22
N LEU A 144 -0.14 -43.64 -1.55
CA LEU A 144 -1.53 -43.98 -1.80
C LEU A 144 -2.39 -43.28 -0.72
N THR A 145 -3.35 -42.49 -1.13
CA THR A 145 -4.32 -41.85 -0.24
C THR A 145 -5.75 -42.06 -0.76
N THR A 146 -6.74 -41.70 0.01
CA THR A 146 -8.15 -41.73 -0.41
C THR A 146 -8.72 -40.34 -0.42
N GLY A 147 -9.36 -39.94 -1.52
CA GLY A 147 -9.97 -38.62 -1.69
C GLY A 147 -11.47 -38.73 -1.89
N THR A 148 -12.19 -37.73 -1.39
CA THR A 148 -13.60 -37.52 -1.66
C THR A 148 -13.75 -36.15 -2.33
N GLY A 149 -14.42 -36.09 -3.48
CA GLY A 149 -14.59 -34.85 -4.22
C GLY A 149 -15.45 -35.01 -5.46
N GLY A 150 -15.80 -33.88 -6.07
CA GLY A 150 -16.76 -33.84 -7.17
C GLY A 150 -18.13 -34.37 -6.77
N GLU A 151 -18.80 -35.12 -7.65
CA GLU A 151 -20.09 -35.72 -7.38
C GLU A 151 -19.99 -37.08 -6.61
N ARG A 152 -18.81 -37.48 -6.18
CA ARG A 152 -18.56 -38.73 -5.43
C ARG A 152 -18.85 -38.56 -3.95
N THR A 153 -19.65 -39.49 -3.43
CA THR A 153 -20.02 -39.58 -2.01
C THR A 153 -19.07 -40.49 -1.20
N THR A 154 -18.26 -41.32 -1.86
CA THR A 154 -17.34 -42.28 -1.22
C THR A 154 -15.89 -42.02 -1.60
N GLY A 155 -14.99 -42.18 -0.64
CA GLY A 155 -13.55 -41.99 -0.87
C GLY A 155 -13.02 -42.87 -2.00
N ALA A 156 -12.33 -42.28 -2.96
CA ALA A 156 -11.70 -42.99 -4.06
C ALA A 156 -10.18 -42.95 -3.88
N PRO A 157 -9.46 -44.05 -4.27
CA PRO A 157 -8.00 -44.09 -4.15
C PRO A 157 -7.35 -43.06 -5.06
N LEU A 158 -6.31 -42.42 -4.54
CA LEU A 158 -5.43 -41.49 -5.24
C LEU A 158 -3.99 -41.91 -5.02
N THR A 159 -3.24 -42.03 -6.10
CA THR A 159 -1.81 -42.35 -6.07
C THR A 159 -0.99 -41.19 -6.59
N VAL A 160 -0.02 -40.74 -5.82
CA VAL A 160 0.90 -39.69 -6.26
C VAL A 160 1.97 -40.33 -7.18
N THR A 161 1.93 -40.02 -8.48
CA THR A 161 2.86 -40.53 -9.47
C THR A 161 4.00 -39.56 -9.80
N GLY A 162 3.79 -38.26 -9.60
CA GLY A 162 4.79 -37.26 -9.94
C GLY A 162 4.77 -36.02 -9.05
N VAL A 163 5.85 -35.26 -9.16
CA VAL A 163 5.96 -33.92 -8.59
C VAL A 163 6.14 -32.90 -9.72
N VAL A 164 5.34 -31.88 -9.70
CA VAL A 164 5.36 -30.79 -10.69
C VAL A 164 5.77 -29.45 -10.08
N ASP A 165 6.29 -28.58 -10.92
CA ASP A 165 6.62 -27.20 -10.62
C ASP A 165 5.62 -26.27 -11.32
N THR A 166 5.11 -25.30 -10.61
CA THR A 166 4.15 -24.30 -11.09
C THR A 166 4.52 -22.91 -10.56
N PRO A 167 4.27 -21.82 -11.31
CA PRO A 167 4.56 -20.47 -10.84
C PRO A 167 3.81 -20.08 -9.57
N ASP A 168 2.58 -20.56 -9.39
CA ASP A 168 1.74 -20.30 -8.23
C ASP A 168 1.50 -21.59 -7.45
N ASP A 169 2.39 -21.91 -6.52
CA ASP A 169 2.31 -23.09 -5.66
C ASP A 169 1.72 -22.71 -4.29
N GLY A 170 0.42 -22.88 -4.14
CA GLY A 170 -0.30 -22.72 -2.87
C GLY A 170 0.01 -23.79 -1.82
N GLY A 171 0.59 -24.91 -2.23
CA GLY A 171 0.87 -26.06 -1.35
C GLY A 171 -0.34 -26.96 -1.09
N TYR A 172 -1.36 -26.85 -1.92
CA TYR A 172 -2.59 -27.66 -1.90
C TYR A 172 -3.03 -28.07 -3.30
N ASP A 173 -2.13 -27.99 -4.28
CA ASP A 173 -2.46 -28.23 -5.67
C ASP A 173 -1.92 -29.57 -6.14
N ALA A 174 -2.74 -30.29 -6.89
CA ALA A 174 -2.39 -31.47 -7.66
C ALA A 174 -2.88 -31.30 -9.11
N TYR A 175 -2.26 -32.02 -10.00
CA TYR A 175 -2.51 -31.91 -11.43
C TYR A 175 -2.66 -33.28 -12.05
N ALA A 176 -3.56 -33.38 -13.03
CA ALA A 176 -3.73 -34.55 -13.88
C ALA A 176 -4.35 -34.11 -15.23
N PRO A 177 -4.30 -34.93 -16.29
CA PRO A 177 -5.04 -34.67 -17.52
C PRO A 177 -6.54 -34.46 -17.29
N ASP A 178 -7.19 -33.67 -18.14
CA ASP A 178 -8.58 -33.29 -17.97
C ASP A 178 -9.55 -34.48 -18.01
N ASP A 179 -9.27 -35.51 -18.80
CA ASP A 179 -10.03 -36.75 -18.84
C ASP A 179 -9.90 -37.52 -17.52
N VAL A 180 -8.71 -37.55 -16.94
CA VAL A 180 -8.44 -38.16 -15.63
C VAL A 180 -9.18 -37.41 -14.52
N VAL A 181 -9.12 -36.09 -14.51
CA VAL A 181 -9.81 -35.24 -13.52
C VAL A 181 -11.31 -35.39 -13.66
N ALA A 182 -11.85 -35.32 -14.89
CA ALA A 182 -13.27 -35.47 -15.16
C ALA A 182 -13.82 -36.85 -14.77
N ALA A 183 -13.06 -37.89 -15.07
CA ALA A 183 -13.44 -39.28 -14.74
C ALA A 183 -13.42 -39.53 -13.24
N TRP A 184 -12.37 -39.07 -12.55
CA TRP A 184 -12.23 -39.24 -11.10
C TRP A 184 -13.26 -38.43 -10.33
N GLY A 185 -13.42 -37.13 -10.66
CA GLY A 185 -14.36 -36.21 -10.02
C GLY A 185 -15.80 -36.38 -10.47
N GLN A 186 -16.10 -37.19 -11.52
CA GLN A 186 -17.40 -37.30 -12.17
C GLN A 186 -18.00 -35.97 -12.61
N VAL A 187 -17.15 -35.04 -13.07
CA VAL A 187 -17.52 -33.69 -13.44
C VAL A 187 -18.07 -33.67 -14.85
N SER A 188 -19.22 -33.04 -15.05
CA SER A 188 -19.89 -32.90 -16.34
C SER A 188 -19.56 -31.63 -17.12
N THR A 189 -18.93 -30.64 -16.42
CA THR A 189 -18.60 -29.33 -16.99
C THR A 189 -17.13 -28.97 -16.80
N VAL A 190 -16.62 -28.06 -17.62
CA VAL A 190 -15.26 -27.50 -17.52
C VAL A 190 -15.37 -25.98 -17.39
N GLU A 191 -14.46 -25.34 -16.68
CA GLU A 191 -14.45 -23.89 -16.51
C GLU A 191 -14.26 -23.18 -17.86
N ARG A 192 -13.36 -23.70 -18.70
CA ARG A 192 -13.10 -23.24 -20.06
C ARG A 192 -12.37 -24.32 -20.86
N ILE A 193 -12.36 -24.15 -22.19
CA ILE A 193 -11.61 -25.02 -23.11
C ILE A 193 -10.55 -24.19 -23.81
N ASP A 194 -9.27 -24.53 -23.61
CA ASP A 194 -8.14 -23.97 -24.32
C ASP A 194 -7.88 -24.76 -25.58
N VAL A 195 -7.85 -24.14 -26.75
CA VAL A 195 -7.73 -24.80 -28.04
C VAL A 195 -6.49 -24.29 -28.78
N ARG A 196 -5.69 -25.22 -29.28
CA ARG A 196 -4.62 -24.97 -30.22
C ARG A 196 -5.01 -25.47 -31.61
N THR A 197 -4.74 -24.66 -32.63
CA THR A 197 -5.10 -25.00 -34.01
C THR A 197 -3.87 -25.26 -34.87
N ALA A 198 -4.05 -25.91 -36.01
CA ALA A 198 -3.01 -25.98 -37.02
C ALA A 198 -2.69 -24.58 -37.56
N ALA A 199 -1.45 -24.35 -37.99
CA ALA A 199 -0.98 -23.06 -38.47
C ALA A 199 -1.92 -22.46 -39.53
N GLY A 200 -2.44 -21.25 -39.30
CA GLY A 200 -3.36 -20.55 -40.18
C GLY A 200 -4.80 -21.06 -40.16
N ALA A 201 -5.16 -22.06 -39.36
CA ALA A 201 -6.50 -22.65 -39.32
C ALA A 201 -7.44 -21.98 -38.28
N ALA A 202 -6.94 -21.09 -37.42
CA ALA A 202 -7.68 -20.56 -36.27
C ALA A 202 -9.08 -20.01 -36.64
N GLU A 203 -9.21 -19.22 -37.69
CA GLU A 203 -10.48 -18.64 -38.08
C GLU A 203 -11.46 -19.70 -38.65
N THR A 204 -10.95 -20.71 -39.34
CA THR A 204 -11.76 -21.82 -39.83
C THR A 204 -12.25 -22.72 -38.69
N VAL A 205 -11.37 -23.01 -37.75
CA VAL A 205 -11.72 -23.76 -36.54
C VAL A 205 -12.70 -22.93 -35.70
N ARG A 206 -12.52 -21.64 -35.52
CA ARG A 206 -13.45 -20.76 -34.81
C ARG A 206 -14.89 -20.87 -35.36
N ARG A 207 -15.07 -20.82 -36.68
CA ARG A 207 -16.39 -20.99 -37.31
C ARG A 207 -16.99 -22.40 -37.06
N ARG A 208 -16.17 -23.44 -37.07
CA ARG A 208 -16.61 -24.80 -36.79
C ARG A 208 -16.99 -24.99 -35.33
N VAL A 209 -16.20 -24.42 -34.40
CA VAL A 209 -16.50 -24.42 -32.97
C VAL A 209 -17.82 -23.67 -32.70
N THR A 210 -18.03 -22.50 -33.33
CA THR A 210 -19.31 -21.74 -33.22
C THR A 210 -20.51 -22.57 -33.68
N ALA A 211 -20.36 -23.51 -34.62
CA ALA A 211 -21.42 -24.38 -35.08
C ALA A 211 -21.60 -25.64 -34.18
N ALA A 212 -20.59 -26.04 -33.44
CA ALA A 212 -20.55 -27.25 -32.62
C ALA A 212 -20.89 -27.00 -31.13
N VAL A 213 -20.72 -25.80 -30.65
CA VAL A 213 -20.93 -25.42 -29.24
C VAL A 213 -22.21 -24.58 -29.12
N PRO A 214 -22.96 -24.65 -28.00
CA PRO A 214 -24.17 -23.84 -27.80
C PRO A 214 -23.90 -22.34 -28.03
N ALA A 215 -24.90 -21.64 -28.57
CA ALA A 215 -24.78 -20.24 -29.01
C ALA A 215 -24.52 -19.23 -27.86
N ASP A 216 -24.74 -19.64 -26.64
CA ASP A 216 -24.46 -18.90 -25.42
C ASP A 216 -23.00 -18.97 -24.95
N GLN A 217 -22.20 -19.83 -25.59
CA GLN A 217 -20.79 -19.98 -25.23
C GLN A 217 -19.88 -18.96 -25.96
N PRO A 218 -19.25 -18.04 -25.27
CA PRO A 218 -18.37 -17.08 -25.90
C PRO A 218 -17.09 -17.75 -26.37
N ILE A 219 -16.68 -17.43 -27.59
CA ILE A 219 -15.42 -17.90 -28.20
C ILE A 219 -14.52 -16.70 -28.42
N ARG A 220 -13.40 -16.65 -27.68
CA ARG A 220 -12.42 -15.59 -27.76
C ARG A 220 -11.10 -16.11 -28.33
N SER A 221 -10.29 -15.24 -28.95
CA SER A 221 -8.93 -15.64 -29.26
C SER A 221 -8.09 -15.73 -27.98
N GLY A 222 -7.14 -16.68 -27.95
CA GLY A 222 -6.22 -16.80 -26.81
C GLY A 222 -5.44 -15.51 -26.53
N ALA A 223 -5.14 -14.73 -27.57
CA ALA A 223 -4.55 -13.40 -27.42
C ALA A 223 -5.48 -12.43 -26.66
N GLN A 224 -6.76 -12.38 -27.04
CA GLN A 224 -7.74 -11.52 -26.34
C GLN A 224 -7.91 -11.90 -24.87
N VAL A 225 -7.91 -13.21 -24.55
CA VAL A 225 -8.02 -13.66 -23.16
C VAL A 225 -6.76 -13.32 -22.37
N ARG A 226 -5.58 -13.56 -22.92
CA ARG A 226 -4.30 -13.15 -22.27
C ARG A 226 -4.24 -11.64 -22.07
N ASP A 227 -4.67 -10.85 -23.04
CA ASP A 227 -4.72 -9.40 -22.92
C ASP A 227 -5.72 -8.96 -21.83
N ALA A 228 -6.87 -9.62 -21.73
CA ALA A 228 -7.86 -9.35 -20.68
C ALA A 228 -7.33 -9.74 -19.29
N GLU A 229 -6.73 -10.92 -19.13
CA GLU A 229 -6.08 -11.37 -17.89
C GLU A 229 -4.95 -10.42 -17.50
N ALA A 230 -4.10 -10.04 -18.47
CA ALA A 230 -3.00 -9.10 -18.26
C ALA A 230 -3.51 -7.69 -17.90
N ASN A 231 -4.60 -7.23 -18.54
CA ASN A 231 -5.18 -5.93 -18.24
C ASN A 231 -5.83 -5.91 -16.86
N ALA A 232 -6.51 -6.98 -16.45
CA ALA A 232 -7.08 -7.11 -15.10
C ALA A 232 -5.99 -7.06 -14.03
N ALA A 233 -4.89 -7.80 -14.23
CA ALA A 233 -3.73 -7.74 -13.33
C ALA A 233 -3.06 -6.36 -13.35
N ALA A 234 -2.90 -5.74 -14.53
CA ALA A 234 -2.32 -4.42 -14.67
C ALA A 234 -3.21 -3.31 -14.06
N GLU A 235 -4.53 -3.44 -14.12
CA GLU A 235 -5.46 -2.49 -13.50
C GLU A 235 -5.33 -2.49 -11.98
N GLN A 236 -5.18 -3.65 -11.36
CA GLN A 236 -4.93 -3.75 -9.93
C GLN A 236 -3.60 -3.10 -9.54
N VAL A 237 -2.54 -3.37 -10.31
CA VAL A 237 -1.23 -2.71 -10.15
C VAL A 237 -1.37 -1.19 -10.39
N GLY A 238 -2.07 -0.79 -11.44
CA GLY A 238 -2.30 0.61 -11.79
C GLY A 238 -2.99 1.41 -10.68
N ARG A 239 -3.96 0.83 -10.00
CA ARG A 239 -4.63 1.47 -8.84
C ARG A 239 -3.64 1.75 -7.70
N LEU A 240 -2.74 0.82 -7.41
CA LEU A 240 -1.69 1.03 -6.41
C LEU A 240 -0.72 2.13 -6.85
N PHE A 241 -0.28 2.13 -8.11
CA PHE A 241 0.62 3.16 -8.64
C PHE A 241 -0.04 4.53 -8.80
N ALA A 242 -1.36 4.62 -8.89
CA ALA A 242 -2.07 5.90 -8.83
C ALA A 242 -1.90 6.58 -7.46
N LEU A 243 -1.96 5.82 -6.37
CA LEU A 243 -1.65 6.33 -5.03
C LEU A 243 -0.18 6.77 -4.93
N VAL A 244 0.74 5.95 -5.44
CA VAL A 244 2.17 6.29 -5.52
C VAL A 244 2.37 7.58 -6.31
N GLY A 245 1.67 7.75 -7.43
CA GLY A 245 1.71 8.94 -8.28
C GLY A 245 1.32 10.22 -7.53
N MET A 246 0.38 10.14 -6.60
CA MET A 246 0.02 11.27 -5.74
C MET A 246 1.21 11.70 -4.85
N PHE A 247 1.93 10.76 -4.25
CA PHE A 247 3.14 11.07 -3.46
C PHE A 247 4.26 11.64 -4.32
N VAL A 248 4.43 11.10 -5.53
CA VAL A 248 5.40 11.62 -6.50
C VAL A 248 5.07 13.05 -6.92
N ALA A 249 3.79 13.37 -7.17
CA ALA A 249 3.36 14.73 -7.49
C ALA A 249 3.70 15.71 -6.35
N VAL A 250 3.49 15.30 -5.10
CA VAL A 250 3.86 16.10 -3.93
C VAL A 250 5.38 16.28 -3.83
N ALA A 251 6.17 15.23 -4.12
CA ALA A 251 7.63 15.32 -4.16
C ALA A 251 8.13 16.32 -5.24
N VAL A 252 7.45 16.37 -6.38
CA VAL A 252 7.73 17.38 -7.44
C VAL A 252 7.41 18.78 -6.96
N VAL A 253 6.29 18.98 -6.26
CA VAL A 253 5.95 20.28 -5.65
C VAL A 253 7.01 20.69 -4.62
N ALA A 254 7.44 19.77 -3.76
CA ALA A 254 8.51 20.02 -2.80
C ALA A 254 9.81 20.45 -3.51
N ALA A 255 10.21 19.74 -4.55
CA ALA A 255 11.38 20.09 -5.35
C ALA A 255 11.24 21.48 -5.99
N ALA A 256 10.06 21.82 -6.51
CA ALA A 256 9.78 23.16 -7.07
C ALA A 256 9.91 24.28 -6.03
N LEU A 257 9.45 24.05 -4.80
CA LEU A 257 9.58 24.99 -3.68
C LEU A 257 11.04 25.19 -3.26
N VAL A 258 11.79 24.10 -3.13
CA VAL A 258 13.25 24.14 -2.87
C VAL A 258 13.94 24.93 -3.95
N LEU A 259 13.65 24.63 -5.21
CA LEU A 259 14.24 25.28 -6.36
C LEU A 259 13.93 26.79 -6.40
N THR A 260 12.66 27.15 -6.19
CA THR A 260 12.24 28.56 -6.10
C THR A 260 13.00 29.33 -5.01
N SER A 261 13.17 28.71 -3.82
CA SER A 261 13.94 29.31 -2.74
C SER A 261 15.42 29.46 -3.10
N THR A 262 16.01 28.46 -3.73
CA THR A 262 17.40 28.44 -4.14
C THR A 262 17.68 29.48 -5.23
N PHE A 263 16.84 29.57 -6.26
CA PHE A 263 17.01 30.59 -7.30
C PHE A 263 16.81 32.01 -6.78
N ARG A 264 15.89 32.21 -5.86
CA ARG A 264 15.71 33.53 -5.20
C ARG A 264 17.01 33.99 -4.55
N ILE A 265 17.72 33.10 -3.89
CA ILE A 265 18.97 33.43 -3.21
C ILE A 265 20.12 33.61 -4.23
N VAL A 266 20.24 32.72 -5.23
CA VAL A 266 21.26 32.83 -6.29
C VAL A 266 21.12 34.17 -7.05
N PHE A 267 19.90 34.57 -7.34
CA PHE A 267 19.68 35.84 -8.02
C PHE A 267 19.92 37.03 -7.10
N ALA A 268 19.61 36.94 -5.81
CA ALA A 268 19.95 37.97 -4.85
C ALA A 268 21.48 38.22 -4.78
N GLN A 269 22.28 37.16 -4.84
CA GLN A 269 23.76 37.29 -4.88
C GLN A 269 24.31 37.93 -6.15
N ARG A 270 23.55 37.82 -7.26
CA ARG A 270 23.94 38.42 -8.55
C ARG A 270 23.29 39.78 -8.78
N MET A 271 22.62 40.36 -7.78
CA MET A 271 21.82 41.56 -7.96
C MET A 271 22.63 42.76 -8.47
N GLN A 272 23.84 42.97 -7.95
CA GLN A 272 24.74 44.04 -8.44
C GLN A 272 25.09 43.83 -9.91
N HIS A 273 25.46 42.63 -10.31
CA HIS A 273 25.79 42.31 -11.70
C HIS A 273 24.57 42.49 -12.63
N LEU A 274 23.37 42.07 -12.16
CA LEU A 274 22.12 42.26 -12.90
C LEU A 274 21.74 43.73 -13.02
N ALA A 275 22.02 44.53 -11.99
CA ALA A 275 21.80 45.97 -11.98
C ALA A 275 22.76 46.68 -12.96
N LEU A 276 24.04 46.29 -13.05
CA LEU A 276 25.03 46.80 -14.02
C LEU A 276 24.57 46.51 -15.45
N LEU A 277 24.13 45.30 -15.76
CA LEU A 277 23.59 44.94 -17.06
C LEU A 277 22.42 45.83 -17.47
N ARG A 278 21.53 46.16 -16.50
CA ARG A 278 20.41 47.08 -16.72
C ARG A 278 20.86 48.54 -16.92
N ALA A 279 21.90 48.96 -16.21
CA ALA A 279 22.47 50.30 -16.38
C ALA A 279 23.09 50.48 -17.78
N VAL A 280 23.63 49.37 -18.37
CA VAL A 280 24.18 49.34 -19.73
C VAL A 280 23.07 49.17 -20.81
N GLY A 281 21.78 49.13 -20.39
CA GLY A 281 20.65 49.10 -21.33
C GLY A 281 19.93 47.77 -21.51
N ALA A 282 20.20 46.74 -20.73
CA ALA A 282 19.47 45.47 -20.82
C ALA A 282 18.02 45.63 -20.38
N GLY A 283 17.07 45.28 -21.27
CA GLY A 283 15.64 45.30 -20.99
C GLY A 283 15.20 44.25 -19.96
N ARG A 284 14.14 44.54 -19.22
CA ARG A 284 13.57 43.60 -18.21
C ARG A 284 13.23 42.24 -18.79
N GLY A 285 12.60 42.20 -19.98
CA GLY A 285 12.25 40.95 -20.67
C GLY A 285 13.46 40.12 -21.04
N ALA A 286 14.54 40.76 -21.56
CA ALA A 286 15.79 40.08 -21.91
C ALA A 286 16.47 39.48 -20.67
N LEU A 287 16.37 40.12 -19.52
CA LEU A 287 16.92 39.62 -18.26
C LEU A 287 16.13 38.43 -17.74
N VAL A 288 14.80 38.53 -17.70
CA VAL A 288 13.91 37.41 -17.33
C VAL A 288 14.15 36.22 -18.28
N GLY A 289 14.21 36.46 -19.61
CA GLY A 289 14.46 35.41 -20.59
C GLY A 289 15.80 34.73 -20.41
N ALA A 290 16.86 35.45 -20.04
CA ALA A 290 18.17 34.90 -19.77
C ALA A 290 18.19 34.05 -18.48
N LEU A 291 17.52 34.50 -17.43
CA LEU A 291 17.42 33.76 -16.17
C LEU A 291 16.54 32.50 -16.29
N THR A 292 15.45 32.58 -17.05
CA THR A 292 14.61 31.41 -17.33
C THR A 292 15.30 30.38 -18.23
N ALA A 293 16.12 30.84 -19.19
CA ALA A 293 16.94 29.94 -19.99
C ALA A 293 18.04 29.22 -19.15
N GLU A 294 18.65 29.90 -18.18
CA GLU A 294 19.57 29.29 -17.20
C GLU A 294 18.84 28.22 -16.38
N GLY A 295 17.60 28.52 -15.94
CA GLY A 295 16.74 27.58 -15.26
C GLY A 295 16.38 26.36 -16.13
N ALA A 296 15.95 26.59 -17.37
CA ALA A 296 15.62 25.53 -18.32
C ALA A 296 16.81 24.59 -18.59
N LEU A 297 18.02 25.15 -18.75
CA LEU A 297 19.23 24.35 -18.92
C LEU A 297 19.55 23.51 -17.68
N THR A 298 19.38 24.09 -16.49
CA THR A 298 19.54 23.37 -15.22
C THR A 298 18.55 22.22 -15.12
N GLY A 299 17.27 22.45 -15.45
CA GLY A 299 16.22 21.44 -15.48
C GLY A 299 16.49 20.32 -16.49
N LEU A 300 16.98 20.69 -17.68
CA LEU A 300 17.35 19.72 -18.73
C LEU A 300 18.50 18.80 -18.24
N VAL A 301 19.59 19.38 -17.77
CA VAL A 301 20.77 18.59 -17.33
C VAL A 301 20.40 17.72 -16.13
N ALA A 302 19.73 18.29 -15.12
CA ALA A 302 19.33 17.56 -13.92
C ALA A 302 18.28 16.47 -14.26
N GLY A 303 17.34 16.76 -15.15
CA GLY A 303 16.35 15.80 -15.64
C GLY A 303 16.97 14.63 -16.37
N VAL A 304 17.89 14.88 -17.29
CA VAL A 304 18.61 13.82 -18.03
C VAL A 304 19.44 12.95 -17.07
N VAL A 305 20.18 13.57 -16.15
CA VAL A 305 20.98 12.81 -15.16
C VAL A 305 20.09 12.01 -14.22
N GLY A 306 18.97 12.57 -13.78
CA GLY A 306 17.99 11.88 -12.94
C GLY A 306 17.37 10.65 -13.63
N VAL A 307 16.94 10.83 -14.89
CA VAL A 307 16.39 9.75 -15.73
C VAL A 307 17.45 8.67 -16.00
N ALA A 308 18.68 9.06 -16.34
CA ALA A 308 19.77 8.11 -16.56
C ALA A 308 20.11 7.31 -15.29
N GLY A 309 20.12 7.96 -14.13
CA GLY A 309 20.30 7.29 -12.83
C GLY A 309 19.18 6.30 -12.53
N ALA A 310 17.93 6.68 -12.76
CA ALA A 310 16.78 5.80 -12.57
C ALA A 310 16.80 4.60 -13.54
N LEU A 311 17.20 4.82 -14.81
CA LEU A 311 17.40 3.73 -15.77
C LEU A 311 18.49 2.75 -15.31
N ALA A 312 19.61 3.26 -14.82
CA ALA A 312 20.68 2.41 -14.31
C ALA A 312 20.20 1.53 -13.14
N VAL A 313 19.50 2.11 -12.16
CA VAL A 313 18.94 1.37 -11.03
C VAL A 313 17.84 0.41 -11.49
N GLY A 314 16.95 0.87 -12.38
CA GLY A 314 15.85 0.07 -12.91
C GLY A 314 16.31 -1.16 -13.69
N GLN A 315 17.48 -1.14 -14.31
CA GLN A 315 18.07 -2.29 -14.99
C GLN A 315 18.86 -3.20 -14.04
N LEU A 316 19.62 -2.61 -13.13
CA LEU A 316 20.49 -3.36 -12.22
C LEU A 316 19.69 -4.09 -11.11
N LEU A 317 18.62 -3.49 -10.60
CA LEU A 317 17.84 -4.06 -9.49
C LEU A 317 17.12 -5.35 -9.88
N PRO A 318 16.38 -5.46 -11.01
CA PRO A 318 15.80 -6.74 -11.44
C PRO A 318 16.85 -7.82 -11.74
N MET A 319 18.01 -7.42 -12.24
CA MET A 319 19.13 -8.35 -12.46
C MET A 319 19.63 -8.93 -11.13
N ALA A 320 19.78 -8.10 -10.10
CA ALA A 320 20.19 -8.54 -8.76
C ALA A 320 19.12 -9.42 -8.09
N LEU A 321 17.82 -9.05 -8.23
CA LEU A 321 16.71 -9.84 -7.69
C LEU A 321 16.59 -11.22 -8.35
N ARG A 322 16.79 -11.30 -9.66
CA ARG A 322 16.84 -12.60 -10.36
C ARG A 322 18.02 -13.48 -9.90
N ALA A 323 19.16 -12.87 -9.61
CA ALA A 323 20.31 -13.60 -9.07
C ALA A 323 20.03 -14.18 -7.66
N SER A 324 19.07 -13.62 -6.91
CA SER A 324 18.58 -14.17 -5.64
C SER A 324 17.40 -15.14 -5.78
N GLY A 325 17.03 -15.53 -7.00
CA GLY A 325 15.97 -16.53 -7.25
C GLY A 325 14.54 -15.95 -7.41
N LEU A 326 14.39 -14.62 -7.39
CA LEU A 326 13.08 -13.98 -7.60
C LEU A 326 12.78 -13.83 -9.09
N ALA A 327 11.60 -14.28 -9.53
CA ALA A 327 11.13 -14.13 -10.90
C ALA A 327 10.62 -12.69 -11.14
N VAL A 328 11.51 -11.79 -11.56
CA VAL A 328 11.19 -10.39 -11.83
C VAL A 328 11.51 -10.08 -13.29
N SER A 329 10.56 -9.48 -14.02
CA SER A 329 10.75 -9.07 -15.42
C SER A 329 11.66 -7.85 -15.54
N SER A 330 12.32 -7.68 -16.66
CA SER A 330 13.13 -6.48 -16.92
C SER A 330 12.21 -5.31 -17.31
N PRO A 331 12.52 -4.07 -16.89
CA PRO A 331 11.78 -2.91 -17.34
C PRO A 331 11.95 -2.71 -18.84
N GLY A 332 10.89 -2.32 -19.51
CA GLY A 332 10.96 -1.87 -20.88
C GLY A 332 11.64 -0.50 -20.99
N LEU A 333 12.22 -0.25 -22.15
CA LEU A 333 12.65 1.08 -22.49
C LEU A 333 11.43 1.85 -23.00
N SER A 334 10.95 2.83 -22.22
CA SER A 334 9.90 3.76 -22.64
C SER A 334 10.50 5.13 -22.97
N PRO A 335 11.01 5.34 -24.20
CA PRO A 335 11.65 6.61 -24.57
C PRO A 335 10.71 7.80 -24.43
N GLY A 336 9.43 7.60 -24.69
CA GLY A 336 8.39 8.63 -24.55
C GLY A 336 8.25 9.11 -23.11
N ALA A 337 8.22 8.19 -22.15
CA ALA A 337 8.16 8.52 -20.72
C ALA A 337 9.44 9.22 -20.24
N ALA A 338 10.61 8.77 -20.70
CA ALA A 338 11.88 9.41 -20.39
C ALA A 338 11.91 10.88 -20.88
N VAL A 339 11.51 11.11 -22.12
CA VAL A 339 11.39 12.47 -22.70
C VAL A 339 10.35 13.30 -21.94
N ALA A 340 9.18 12.73 -21.61
CA ALA A 340 8.14 13.43 -20.85
C ALA A 340 8.63 13.87 -19.46
N VAL A 341 9.37 13.01 -18.75
CA VAL A 341 9.96 13.35 -17.44
C VAL A 341 11.01 14.45 -17.57
N VAL A 342 11.89 14.39 -18.58
CA VAL A 342 12.88 15.44 -18.81
C VAL A 342 12.21 16.77 -19.17
N LEU A 343 11.19 16.76 -20.02
CA LEU A 343 10.41 17.96 -20.34
C LEU A 343 9.67 18.50 -19.11
N GLY A 344 9.07 17.62 -18.30
CA GLY A 344 8.46 17.97 -17.03
C GLY A 344 9.45 18.64 -16.08
N ALA A 345 10.66 18.12 -15.96
CA ALA A 345 11.74 18.73 -15.17
C ALA A 345 12.09 20.14 -15.66
N VAL A 346 12.16 20.35 -16.98
CA VAL A 346 12.37 21.68 -17.56
C VAL A 346 11.21 22.61 -17.23
N VAL A 347 9.97 22.18 -17.40
CA VAL A 347 8.76 22.98 -17.11
C VAL A 347 8.73 23.38 -15.63
N VAL A 348 8.90 22.43 -14.71
CA VAL A 348 8.92 22.67 -13.26
C VAL A 348 10.02 23.68 -12.90
N THR A 349 11.19 23.54 -13.50
CA THR A 349 12.32 24.44 -13.27
C THR A 349 12.05 25.85 -13.79
N VAL A 350 11.49 25.97 -15.00
CA VAL A 350 11.09 27.26 -15.58
C VAL A 350 10.05 27.95 -14.70
N VAL A 351 8.99 27.23 -14.29
CA VAL A 351 7.95 27.78 -13.40
C VAL A 351 8.53 28.23 -12.06
N ALA A 352 9.41 27.44 -11.46
CA ALA A 352 10.06 27.77 -10.19
C ALA A 352 10.98 29.00 -10.28
N VAL A 353 11.59 29.24 -11.45
CA VAL A 353 12.49 30.36 -11.69
C VAL A 353 11.73 31.65 -12.02
N LEU A 354 10.52 31.59 -12.61
CA LEU A 354 9.80 32.77 -13.07
C LEU A 354 9.60 33.84 -11.97
N ALA A 355 9.09 33.48 -10.81
CA ALA A 355 8.82 34.44 -9.74
C ALA A 355 10.12 35.11 -9.21
N PRO A 356 11.23 34.38 -8.93
CA PRO A 356 12.53 34.99 -8.62
C PRO A 356 13.08 35.87 -9.73
N ALA A 357 12.97 35.44 -10.99
CA ALA A 357 13.49 36.19 -12.15
C ALA A 357 12.74 37.52 -12.34
N PHE A 358 11.41 37.51 -12.26
CA PHE A 358 10.61 38.75 -12.29
C PHE A 358 10.95 39.67 -11.12
N SER A 359 11.15 39.12 -9.93
CA SER A 359 11.52 39.91 -8.76
C SER A 359 12.88 40.58 -8.93
N ALA A 360 13.87 39.84 -9.45
CA ALA A 360 15.22 40.36 -9.73
C ALA A 360 15.23 41.42 -10.84
N ALA A 361 14.41 41.25 -11.89
CA ALA A 361 14.30 42.17 -13.00
C ALA A 361 13.55 43.49 -12.65
N ARG A 362 12.80 43.55 -11.55
CA ARG A 362 12.06 44.77 -11.14
C ARG A 362 12.88 45.74 -10.29
N VAL A 363 13.97 45.30 -9.69
CA VAL A 363 14.80 46.18 -8.82
C VAL A 363 15.46 47.27 -9.67
N SER A 364 15.39 48.53 -9.21
CA SER A 364 16.01 49.64 -9.92
C SER A 364 17.54 49.59 -9.80
N PRO A 365 18.30 49.97 -10.87
CA PRO A 365 19.78 49.99 -10.79
C PRO A 365 20.31 50.87 -9.65
N LEU A 366 19.65 52.02 -9.37
CA LEU A 366 20.03 52.93 -8.31
C LEU A 366 19.78 52.35 -6.92
N GLU A 367 18.68 51.61 -6.76
CA GLU A 367 18.34 50.91 -5.50
C GLU A 367 19.29 49.74 -5.22
N ALA A 368 19.67 49.00 -6.26
CA ALA A 368 20.66 47.92 -6.12
C ALA A 368 22.05 48.40 -5.75
N LEU A 369 22.49 49.55 -6.25
CA LEU A 369 23.78 50.19 -5.91
C LEU A 369 23.75 50.83 -4.51
N ARG A 370 22.60 51.37 -4.06
CA ARG A 370 22.42 51.92 -2.71
C ARG A 370 22.23 50.82 -1.66
N ALA A 371 21.62 49.69 -2.00
CA ALA A 371 21.38 48.60 -1.06
C ALA A 371 22.69 47.90 -0.59
N ALA A 372 23.82 48.16 -1.22
CA ALA A 372 25.12 47.70 -0.76
C ALA A 372 25.56 48.38 0.58
N SER A 373 24.93 49.51 0.95
CA SER A 373 25.31 50.30 2.13
C SER A 373 24.26 50.33 3.26
N VAL A 374 23.05 49.72 3.04
CA VAL A 374 21.99 49.76 4.05
C VAL A 374 21.51 48.36 4.35
N THR A 375 21.74 47.93 5.59
CA THR A 375 21.13 46.73 6.18
C THR A 375 19.63 46.72 5.90
N ALA A 376 19.13 45.67 5.18
CA ALA A 376 17.73 45.57 4.74
C ALA A 376 16.77 45.75 5.93
N GLY A 377 16.14 46.90 6.00
CA GLY A 377 15.18 47.26 7.03
C GLY A 377 14.06 46.21 7.11
N ARG A 378 13.60 45.98 8.33
CA ARG A 378 12.47 45.11 8.69
C ARG A 378 11.22 45.46 7.88
N ARG A 379 11.08 44.95 6.65
CA ARG A 379 9.80 45.00 5.93
C ARG A 379 8.88 43.98 6.57
N GLY A 380 7.84 44.43 7.24
CA GLY A 380 6.76 43.61 7.79
C GLY A 380 6.12 42.71 6.71
N ILE A 381 5.30 41.76 7.12
CA ILE A 381 4.53 40.93 6.19
C ILE A 381 3.53 41.84 5.49
N GLY A 382 3.59 41.92 4.16
CA GLY A 382 2.69 42.77 3.40
C GLY A 382 1.22 42.34 3.56
N VAL A 383 0.31 43.31 3.66
CA VAL A 383 -1.13 43.07 3.76
C VAL A 383 -1.66 42.07 2.71
N PRO A 384 -1.28 42.15 1.41
CA PRO A 384 -1.78 41.18 0.42
C PRO A 384 -1.41 39.73 0.72
N ARG A 385 -0.25 39.48 1.32
CA ARG A 385 0.16 38.12 1.72
C ARG A 385 -0.63 37.61 2.93
N LEU A 386 -0.97 38.49 3.84
CA LEU A 386 -1.82 38.17 5.00
C LEU A 386 -3.25 37.85 4.55
N VAL A 387 -3.80 38.69 3.65
CA VAL A 387 -5.13 38.46 3.08
C VAL A 387 -5.20 37.18 2.27
N SER A 388 -4.23 36.92 1.38
CA SER A 388 -4.18 35.66 0.61
C SER A 388 -4.05 34.46 1.52
N GLY A 389 -3.22 34.54 2.58
CA GLY A 389 -3.10 33.48 3.57
C GLY A 389 -4.39 33.23 4.35
N ALA A 390 -5.08 34.27 4.75
CA ALA A 390 -6.38 34.19 5.44
C ALA A 390 -7.46 33.57 4.54
N LEU A 391 -7.51 33.95 3.25
CA LEU A 391 -8.42 33.33 2.28
C LEU A 391 -8.15 31.85 2.05
N LEU A 392 -6.87 31.46 2.00
CA LEU A 392 -6.49 30.05 1.88
C LEU A 392 -6.87 29.24 3.12
N VAL A 393 -6.71 29.79 4.33
CA VAL A 393 -7.18 29.17 5.58
C VAL A 393 -8.70 29.04 5.56
N LEU A 394 -9.41 30.07 5.17
CA LEU A 394 -10.87 30.02 5.08
C LEU A 394 -11.33 28.96 4.07
N GLY A 395 -10.72 28.92 2.88
CA GLY A 395 -11.00 27.90 1.87
C GLY A 395 -10.72 26.48 2.37
N ALA A 396 -9.59 26.28 3.08
CA ALA A 396 -9.25 25.02 3.69
C ALA A 396 -10.29 24.58 4.74
N LEU A 397 -10.72 25.51 5.61
CA LEU A 397 -11.73 25.24 6.62
C LEU A 397 -13.09 24.91 5.99
N LEU A 398 -13.52 25.66 4.98
CA LEU A 398 -14.79 25.42 4.28
C LEU A 398 -14.78 24.05 3.58
N ALA A 399 -13.71 23.72 2.86
CA ALA A 399 -13.56 22.42 2.23
C ALA A 399 -13.48 21.29 3.26
N GLY A 400 -12.76 21.50 4.38
CA GLY A 400 -12.67 20.55 5.49
C GLY A 400 -14.02 20.30 6.16
N VAL A 401 -14.78 21.35 6.46
CA VAL A 401 -16.14 21.23 7.02
C VAL A 401 -17.08 20.53 6.04
N ALA A 402 -16.99 20.86 4.75
CA ALA A 402 -17.78 20.19 3.71
C ALA A 402 -17.44 18.69 3.61
N ALA A 403 -16.16 18.34 3.77
CA ALA A 403 -15.72 16.94 3.82
C ALA A 403 -16.27 16.21 5.06
N VAL A 404 -16.15 16.83 6.25
CA VAL A 404 -16.66 16.25 7.51
C VAL A 404 -18.16 16.00 7.46
N ARG A 405 -18.93 16.89 6.82
CA ARG A 405 -20.37 16.70 6.62
C ARG A 405 -20.74 15.56 5.68
N ARG A 406 -19.77 15.07 4.89
CA ARG A 406 -19.92 13.95 3.96
C ARG A 406 -19.25 12.66 4.47
N LEU A 407 -18.78 12.64 5.70
CA LEU A 407 -18.27 11.41 6.31
C LEU A 407 -19.42 10.40 6.50
N PRO A 408 -19.13 9.08 6.42
CA PRO A 408 -20.16 8.07 6.57
C PRO A 408 -20.85 8.19 7.93
N THR A 409 -22.17 8.09 7.91
CA THR A 409 -23.00 7.95 9.13
C THR A 409 -23.34 6.48 9.32
N PRO A 410 -23.56 6.01 10.56
CA PRO A 410 -23.87 4.60 10.83
C PRO A 410 -25.05 4.03 10.05
N ASP A 411 -26.00 4.89 9.64
CA ASP A 411 -27.27 4.50 8.99
C ASP A 411 -27.19 4.50 7.46
N GLN A 412 -26.02 4.69 6.86
CA GLN A 412 -25.87 4.85 5.41
C GLN A 412 -25.54 3.53 4.73
N GLU A 413 -26.50 2.95 3.99
CA GLU A 413 -26.35 1.66 3.29
C GLU A 413 -25.33 1.69 2.14
N SER A 414 -25.23 2.80 1.41
CA SER A 414 -24.25 3.00 0.35
C SER A 414 -23.48 4.29 0.53
N TYR A 415 -22.17 4.20 0.72
CA TYR A 415 -21.29 5.34 0.89
C TYR A 415 -20.24 5.39 -0.22
N ASP A 416 -20.17 6.50 -0.95
CA ASP A 416 -19.11 6.78 -1.92
C ASP A 416 -18.06 7.70 -1.30
N PRO A 417 -16.84 7.21 -1.03
CA PRO A 417 -15.77 7.99 -0.42
C PRO A 417 -15.19 9.07 -1.34
N SER A 418 -15.41 8.99 -2.66
CA SER A 418 -14.72 9.82 -3.66
C SER A 418 -14.88 11.31 -3.43
N ALA A 419 -16.11 11.77 -3.15
CA ALA A 419 -16.42 13.17 -2.91
C ALA A 419 -15.82 13.70 -1.61
N ALA A 420 -15.83 12.91 -0.54
CA ALA A 420 -15.24 13.29 0.75
C ALA A 420 -13.71 13.36 0.62
N LEU A 421 -13.08 12.37 -0.03
CA LEU A 421 -11.65 12.34 -0.27
C LEU A 421 -11.18 13.52 -1.13
N LEU A 422 -11.91 13.85 -2.20
CA LEU A 422 -11.59 15.01 -3.05
C LEU A 422 -11.62 16.33 -2.25
N LEU A 423 -12.62 16.50 -1.39
CA LEU A 423 -12.72 17.67 -0.52
C LEU A 423 -11.59 17.71 0.52
N LEU A 424 -11.19 16.57 1.09
CA LEU A 424 -10.07 16.47 2.02
C LEU A 424 -8.74 16.81 1.35
N VAL A 425 -8.49 16.28 0.14
CA VAL A 425 -7.29 16.59 -0.65
C VAL A 425 -7.26 18.09 -0.97
N THR A 426 -8.38 18.67 -1.40
CA THR A 426 -8.49 20.11 -1.68
C THR A 426 -8.25 20.94 -0.42
N SER A 427 -8.86 20.57 0.70
CA SER A 427 -8.65 21.21 2.00
C SER A 427 -7.19 21.15 2.44
N GLY A 428 -6.57 19.97 2.35
CA GLY A 428 -5.15 19.78 2.69
C GLY A 428 -4.19 20.58 1.82
N ALA A 429 -4.46 20.66 0.51
CA ALA A 429 -3.69 21.48 -0.41
C ALA A 429 -3.81 22.98 -0.06
N LEU A 430 -5.02 23.45 0.18
CA LEU A 430 -5.26 24.85 0.59
C LEU A 430 -4.58 25.16 1.95
N ALA A 431 -4.67 24.26 2.93
CA ALA A 431 -4.01 24.38 4.23
C ALA A 431 -2.48 24.45 4.08
N PHE A 432 -1.92 23.62 3.19
CA PHE A 432 -0.50 23.64 2.89
C PHE A 432 -0.07 24.97 2.22
N PHE A 433 -0.82 25.47 1.24
CA PHE A 433 -0.54 26.76 0.64
C PHE A 433 -0.73 27.92 1.64
N ALA A 434 -1.68 27.81 2.56
CA ALA A 434 -1.82 28.74 3.68
C ALA A 434 -0.57 28.71 4.58
N LEU A 435 -0.01 27.52 4.88
CA LEU A 435 1.23 27.39 5.62
C LEU A 435 2.40 28.05 4.88
N VAL A 436 2.51 27.91 3.56
CA VAL A 436 3.51 28.63 2.73
C VAL A 436 3.34 30.15 2.84
N ALA A 437 2.10 30.64 2.78
CA ALA A 437 1.80 32.07 2.86
C ALA A 437 2.04 32.64 4.26
N LEU A 438 1.56 31.99 5.30
CA LEU A 438 1.60 32.47 6.70
C LEU A 438 2.82 31.95 7.49
N GLY A 439 3.63 31.06 6.91
CA GLY A 439 4.79 30.45 7.57
C GLY A 439 5.70 31.42 8.29
N PRO A 440 6.06 32.60 7.73
CA PRO A 440 6.89 33.58 8.45
C PRO A 440 6.26 34.14 9.74
N LEU A 441 4.94 34.11 9.85
CA LEU A 441 4.21 34.47 11.07
C LEU A 441 4.26 33.33 12.09
N LEU A 442 4.09 32.09 11.61
CA LEU A 442 4.01 30.88 12.44
C LEU A 442 5.37 30.42 12.96
N VAL A 443 6.48 30.76 12.29
CA VAL A 443 7.83 30.42 12.75
C VAL A 443 8.12 31.02 14.12
N ARG A 444 7.67 32.23 14.40
CA ARG A 444 7.97 32.93 15.68
C ARG A 444 7.43 32.20 16.91
N PRO A 445 6.13 31.84 17.00
CA PRO A 445 5.60 31.12 18.16
C PRO A 445 6.23 29.73 18.31
N VAL A 446 6.43 28.98 17.22
CA VAL A 446 7.09 27.66 17.29
C VAL A 446 8.53 27.79 17.78
N LEU A 447 9.28 28.80 17.29
CA LEU A 447 10.64 29.07 17.73
C LEU A 447 10.69 29.54 19.19
N ALA A 448 9.65 30.23 19.67
CA ALA A 448 9.56 30.64 21.06
C ALA A 448 9.48 29.42 21.99
N VAL A 449 8.67 28.44 21.64
CA VAL A 449 8.49 27.19 22.40
C VAL A 449 9.70 26.27 22.22
N ALA A 450 10.02 25.87 20.98
CA ALA A 450 11.09 24.93 20.67
C ALA A 450 12.51 25.47 21.00
N GLY A 451 12.69 26.79 20.90
CA GLY A 451 13.95 27.43 21.21
C GLY A 451 14.17 27.74 22.71
N TRP A 452 13.10 27.60 23.54
CA TRP A 452 13.19 27.91 24.96
C TRP A 452 14.25 27.06 25.69
N PRO A 453 14.30 25.73 25.54
CA PRO A 453 15.34 24.92 26.19
C PRO A 453 16.74 25.26 25.69
N LEU A 454 16.87 25.52 24.39
CA LEU A 454 18.19 25.88 23.82
C LEU A 454 18.72 27.22 24.30
N ARG A 455 17.85 28.18 24.62
CA ARG A 455 18.23 29.46 25.21
C ARG A 455 18.80 29.31 26.63
N GLN A 456 18.45 28.23 27.33
CA GLN A 456 18.94 27.94 28.68
C GLN A 456 20.30 27.22 28.68
N VAL A 457 20.61 26.46 27.61
CA VAL A 457 21.87 25.69 27.49
C VAL A 457 23.11 26.58 27.34
N GLY A 458 22.92 27.89 27.03
CA GLY A 458 24.04 28.84 26.98
C GLY A 458 24.04 29.81 25.81
N PRO A 459 25.14 30.57 25.62
CA PRO A 459 25.24 31.64 24.60
C PRO A 459 25.06 31.12 23.17
N LEU A 460 25.57 29.92 22.87
CA LEU A 460 25.46 29.30 21.53
C LEU A 460 24.03 29.00 21.16
N GLY A 461 23.21 28.49 22.09
CA GLY A 461 21.80 28.26 21.87
C GLY A 461 21.01 29.55 21.62
N ARG A 462 21.32 30.61 22.39
CA ARG A 462 20.74 31.95 22.20
C ARG A 462 21.06 32.53 20.83
N LEU A 463 22.29 32.40 20.37
CA LEU A 463 22.73 32.85 19.05
C LEU A 463 22.06 32.09 17.93
N ALA A 464 21.95 30.74 18.03
CA ALA A 464 21.28 29.92 17.04
C ALA A 464 19.78 30.26 16.89
N VAL A 465 19.06 30.40 18.03
CA VAL A 465 17.64 30.79 18.04
C VAL A 465 17.47 32.23 17.52
N GLY A 466 18.36 33.15 17.89
CA GLY A 466 18.37 34.56 17.43
C GLY A 466 18.58 34.66 15.91
N GLY A 467 19.47 33.84 15.37
CA GLY A 467 19.74 33.76 13.92
C GLY A 467 18.52 33.45 13.08
N ILE A 468 17.73 32.48 13.51
CA ILE A 468 16.45 32.10 12.84
C ILE A 468 15.39 33.20 13.05
N GLY A 469 15.27 33.72 14.28
CA GLY A 469 14.27 34.75 14.61
C GLY A 469 14.48 36.06 13.84
N GLY A 470 15.70 36.34 13.42
CA GLY A 470 16.04 37.48 12.57
C GLY A 470 15.63 37.32 11.09
N THR A 471 15.46 36.08 10.63
CA THR A 471 15.13 35.74 9.21
C THR A 471 13.91 34.83 9.04
N PRO A 472 12.72 35.21 9.57
CA PRO A 472 11.56 34.30 9.65
C PRO A 472 11.03 33.85 8.28
N ARG A 473 11.17 34.68 7.23
CA ARG A 473 10.76 34.34 5.85
C ARG A 473 11.56 33.18 5.26
N ARG A 474 12.84 33.16 5.60
CA ARG A 474 13.76 32.13 5.15
C ARG A 474 13.52 30.84 5.94
N ALA A 475 13.42 30.96 7.25
CA ALA A 475 13.11 29.85 8.13
C ALA A 475 11.82 29.14 7.67
N ALA A 476 10.77 29.91 7.38
CA ALA A 476 9.51 29.38 6.86
C ALA A 476 9.69 28.62 5.52
N ALA A 477 10.46 29.17 4.57
CA ALA A 477 10.63 28.55 3.26
C ALA A 477 11.33 27.19 3.35
N VAL A 478 12.30 27.03 4.26
CA VAL A 478 12.99 25.78 4.51
C VAL A 478 12.11 24.80 5.27
N SER A 479 11.49 25.27 6.35
CA SER A 479 10.66 24.43 7.23
C SER A 479 9.39 23.91 6.54
N VAL A 480 8.81 24.65 5.56
CA VAL A 480 7.64 24.20 4.80
C VAL A 480 7.96 22.96 3.95
N VAL A 481 9.17 22.87 3.38
CA VAL A 481 9.55 21.67 2.60
C VAL A 481 9.68 20.46 3.53
N VAL A 482 10.25 20.65 4.72
CA VAL A 482 10.31 19.60 5.74
C VAL A 482 8.90 19.23 6.22
N ALA A 483 8.04 20.25 6.44
CA ALA A 483 6.66 20.05 6.87
C ALA A 483 5.88 19.18 5.87
N LEU A 484 6.05 19.41 4.56
CA LEU A 484 5.40 18.60 3.54
C LEU A 484 5.79 17.14 3.63
N GLY A 485 7.09 16.86 3.76
CA GLY A 485 7.58 15.50 3.95
C GLY A 485 6.99 14.85 5.21
N VAL A 486 7.00 15.55 6.34
CA VAL A 486 6.46 15.03 7.61
C VAL A 486 4.95 14.79 7.54
N THR A 487 4.19 15.71 6.90
CA THR A 487 2.74 15.54 6.69
C THR A 487 2.44 14.24 5.95
N LEU A 488 3.17 13.96 4.87
CA LEU A 488 2.99 12.75 4.10
C LEU A 488 3.37 11.49 4.89
N ILE A 489 4.53 11.52 5.56
CA ILE A 489 5.00 10.36 6.33
C ILE A 489 4.04 10.07 7.48
N SER A 490 3.61 11.09 8.22
CA SER A 490 2.65 10.89 9.29
C SER A 490 1.31 10.35 8.75
N GLY A 491 0.91 10.78 7.53
CA GLY A 491 -0.24 10.24 6.82
C GLY A 491 -0.14 8.74 6.58
N VAL A 492 0.98 8.33 6.04
CA VAL A 492 1.27 6.91 5.77
C VAL A 492 1.37 6.09 7.06
N LEU A 493 2.06 6.60 8.08
CA LEU A 493 2.22 5.88 9.34
C LEU A 493 0.89 5.71 10.08
N ILE A 494 0.08 6.76 10.15
CA ILE A 494 -1.22 6.73 10.82
C ILE A 494 -2.23 5.92 9.99
N GLY A 495 -2.31 6.16 8.68
CA GLY A 495 -3.17 5.42 7.77
C GLY A 495 -2.83 3.93 7.76
N GLY A 496 -1.54 3.59 7.64
CA GLY A 496 -1.06 2.22 7.67
C GLY A 496 -1.30 1.54 9.02
N ALA A 497 -1.10 2.24 10.15
CA ALA A 497 -1.39 1.71 11.48
C ALA A 497 -2.89 1.46 11.67
N SER A 498 -3.74 2.40 11.24
CA SER A 498 -5.20 2.24 11.31
C SER A 498 -5.70 1.11 10.42
N MET A 499 -5.15 1.00 9.19
CA MET A 499 -5.50 -0.08 8.26
C MET A 499 -5.04 -1.45 8.79
N ARG A 500 -3.88 -1.51 9.45
CA ARG A 500 -3.41 -2.75 10.08
C ARG A 500 -4.35 -3.21 11.19
N VAL A 501 -4.87 -2.30 12.02
CA VAL A 501 -5.86 -2.66 13.04
C VAL A 501 -7.14 -3.21 12.43
N VAL A 502 -7.62 -2.65 11.30
CA VAL A 502 -8.78 -3.20 10.58
C VAL A 502 -8.48 -4.58 10.01
N ALA A 503 -7.31 -4.74 9.35
CA ALA A 503 -6.91 -6.01 8.78
C ALA A 503 -6.70 -7.10 9.86
N ASP A 504 -6.03 -6.76 10.96
CA ASP A 504 -5.84 -7.68 12.09
C ASP A 504 -7.18 -8.13 12.68
N ARG A 505 -8.15 -7.22 12.73
CA ARG A 505 -9.49 -7.50 13.20
C ARG A 505 -10.27 -8.37 12.22
N ASP A 506 -10.26 -8.05 10.92
CA ASP A 506 -10.89 -8.86 9.89
C ASP A 506 -10.28 -10.27 9.86
N MET A 507 -8.96 -10.37 9.98
CA MET A 507 -8.26 -11.65 10.12
C MET A 507 -8.58 -12.37 11.44
N ALA A 508 -8.79 -11.67 12.53
CA ALA A 508 -9.23 -12.29 13.79
C ALA A 508 -10.63 -12.89 13.66
N LEU A 509 -11.51 -12.26 12.89
CA LEU A 509 -12.87 -12.73 12.65
C LEU A 509 -12.94 -13.87 11.63
N SER A 510 -12.23 -13.76 10.51
CA SER A 510 -12.21 -14.78 9.44
C SER A 510 -11.33 -15.98 9.78
N ALA A 511 -10.23 -15.75 10.47
CA ALA A 511 -9.23 -16.76 10.81
C ALA A 511 -8.91 -16.72 12.33
N PRO A 512 -9.86 -17.06 13.21
CA PRO A 512 -9.73 -16.91 14.67
C PRO A 512 -8.73 -17.87 15.31
N ALA A 513 -8.36 -18.94 14.60
CA ALA A 513 -7.39 -19.96 15.03
C ALA A 513 -6.40 -20.25 13.89
N ASP A 514 -5.41 -21.11 14.12
CA ASP A 514 -4.46 -21.54 13.09
C ASP A 514 -5.07 -22.56 12.13
N PHE A 515 -5.98 -23.39 12.66
CA PHE A 515 -6.64 -24.46 11.91
C PHE A 515 -8.14 -24.43 12.14
N GLU A 516 -8.87 -24.80 11.09
CA GLU A 516 -10.29 -25.13 11.13
C GLU A 516 -10.49 -26.54 10.58
N VAL A 517 -11.19 -27.39 11.33
CA VAL A 517 -11.70 -28.67 10.82
C VAL A 517 -13.18 -28.49 10.62
N SER A 518 -13.65 -28.68 9.40
CA SER A 518 -15.07 -28.58 9.06
C SER A 518 -15.51 -29.73 8.16
N GLY A 519 -16.78 -30.04 8.16
CA GLY A 519 -17.35 -31.06 7.31
C GLY A 519 -17.80 -30.52 5.95
N SER A 520 -17.47 -31.20 4.85
CA SER A 520 -18.06 -30.95 3.55
C SER A 520 -19.51 -31.47 3.51
N GLU A 521 -20.38 -30.77 2.76
CA GLU A 521 -21.79 -31.20 2.53
C GLU A 521 -22.61 -31.55 3.77
N GLY A 522 -22.38 -30.81 4.90
CA GLY A 522 -23.13 -31.05 6.14
C GLY A 522 -22.58 -32.20 7.00
N ALA A 523 -21.44 -32.75 6.66
CA ALA A 523 -20.74 -33.70 7.53
C ALA A 523 -20.39 -33.04 8.86
N THR A 524 -20.56 -33.79 9.96
CA THR A 524 -20.33 -33.29 11.31
C THR A 524 -19.00 -33.77 11.87
N VAL A 525 -18.41 -33.00 12.76
CA VAL A 525 -17.16 -33.37 13.45
C VAL A 525 -17.51 -34.27 14.65
N PRO A 526 -17.10 -35.54 14.64
CA PRO A 526 -17.40 -36.46 15.75
C PRO A 526 -16.71 -36.02 17.04
N VAL A 527 -17.38 -36.24 18.18
CA VAL A 527 -16.80 -35.98 19.50
C VAL A 527 -15.45 -36.68 19.72
N ALA A 528 -15.27 -37.86 19.12
CA ALA A 528 -14.01 -38.60 19.17
C ALA A 528 -12.85 -37.84 18.53
N VAL A 529 -13.11 -37.08 17.44
CA VAL A 529 -12.09 -36.25 16.79
C VAL A 529 -11.69 -35.11 17.72
N VAL A 530 -12.65 -34.43 18.33
CA VAL A 530 -12.40 -33.36 19.32
C VAL A 530 -11.56 -33.88 20.49
N THR A 531 -11.92 -35.08 21.01
CA THR A 531 -11.20 -35.68 22.13
C THR A 531 -9.75 -36.03 21.77
N ARG A 532 -9.52 -36.61 20.57
CA ARG A 532 -8.16 -36.92 20.09
C ARG A 532 -7.35 -35.66 19.83
N ALA A 533 -7.96 -34.64 19.24
CA ALA A 533 -7.29 -33.36 18.99
C ALA A 533 -6.88 -32.69 20.32
N ARG A 534 -7.75 -32.72 21.32
CA ARG A 534 -7.42 -32.23 22.68
C ARG A 534 -6.31 -33.02 23.35
N ALA A 535 -6.21 -34.30 23.10
CA ALA A 535 -5.12 -35.15 23.65
C ALA A 535 -3.75 -34.87 23.03
N ALA A 536 -3.70 -34.21 21.89
CA ALA A 536 -2.45 -33.89 21.15
C ALA A 536 -1.76 -32.59 21.67
N HIS A 537 -1.67 -32.41 22.99
CA HIS A 537 -1.18 -31.18 23.66
C HIS A 537 0.23 -30.73 23.23
N GLY A 538 1.06 -31.65 22.72
CA GLY A 538 2.41 -31.31 22.23
C GLY A 538 2.43 -30.62 20.87
N ALA A 539 1.34 -30.73 20.09
CA ALA A 539 1.23 -30.18 18.74
C ALA A 539 0.07 -29.18 18.58
N LEU A 540 -0.99 -29.34 19.38
CA LEU A 540 -2.19 -28.49 19.35
C LEU A 540 -2.46 -27.86 20.69
N THR A 541 -3.03 -26.67 20.66
CA THR A 541 -3.56 -25.96 21.82
C THR A 541 -4.91 -25.34 21.48
N ARG A 542 -5.69 -24.91 22.49
CA ARG A 542 -6.98 -24.19 22.31
C ARG A 542 -7.92 -24.87 21.33
N VAL A 543 -8.15 -26.15 21.52
CA VAL A 543 -9.07 -26.94 20.69
C VAL A 543 -10.52 -26.62 21.06
N VAL A 544 -11.18 -25.82 20.24
CA VAL A 544 -12.52 -25.25 20.47
C VAL A 544 -13.50 -25.77 19.42
N PRO A 545 -14.37 -26.72 19.76
CA PRO A 545 -15.43 -27.14 18.86
C PRO A 545 -16.58 -26.14 18.87
N TYR A 546 -17.24 -25.99 17.71
CA TYR A 546 -18.39 -25.11 17.57
C TYR A 546 -19.48 -25.78 16.73
N ARG A 547 -20.70 -25.23 16.84
CA ARG A 547 -21.86 -25.57 16.02
C ARG A 547 -22.31 -24.32 15.28
N MET A 548 -22.70 -24.45 14.05
CA MET A 548 -23.22 -23.37 13.24
C MET A 548 -24.52 -23.82 12.55
N VAL A 549 -25.50 -22.94 12.53
CA VAL A 549 -26.76 -23.08 11.83
C VAL A 549 -27.05 -21.82 11.01
N TYR A 550 -27.77 -21.93 9.91
CA TYR A 550 -27.91 -20.83 8.93
C TYR A 550 -29.33 -20.27 8.81
N ASP A 551 -30.31 -20.83 9.52
CA ASP A 551 -31.73 -20.63 9.36
C ASP A 551 -32.42 -20.03 10.59
N VAL A 552 -31.68 -19.32 11.43
CA VAL A 552 -32.25 -18.67 12.63
C VAL A 552 -32.89 -17.34 12.25
N VAL A 553 -34.12 -17.15 12.65
CA VAL A 553 -34.91 -15.94 12.42
C VAL A 553 -35.01 -15.12 13.69
N LEU A 554 -34.82 -13.82 13.59
CA LEU A 554 -35.04 -12.85 14.65
C LEU A 554 -36.49 -12.37 14.61
N MET A 555 -37.20 -12.42 15.75
CA MET A 555 -38.61 -12.05 15.86
C MET A 555 -38.84 -11.08 17.03
N ARG A 556 -39.81 -10.20 16.86
CA ARG A 556 -40.37 -9.37 17.95
C ARG A 556 -41.86 -9.64 18.00
N GLY A 557 -42.28 -10.51 18.95
CA GLY A 557 -43.64 -11.04 18.97
C GLY A 557 -43.91 -11.92 17.74
N ALA A 558 -44.89 -11.56 16.93
CA ALA A 558 -45.18 -12.27 15.67
C ALA A 558 -44.49 -11.69 14.44
N GLU A 559 -43.79 -10.58 14.58
CA GLU A 559 -43.11 -9.88 13.50
C GLU A 559 -41.70 -10.42 13.31
N ARG A 560 -41.34 -10.75 12.07
CA ARG A 560 -39.98 -11.10 11.68
C ARG A 560 -39.15 -9.84 11.47
N LEU A 561 -37.96 -9.79 12.08
CA LEU A 561 -37.06 -8.67 11.96
C LEU A 561 -36.04 -8.92 10.83
N GLY A 562 -35.83 -7.87 10.00
CA GLY A 562 -34.89 -7.89 8.90
C GLY A 562 -35.34 -8.64 7.66
N ASP A 563 -34.58 -8.44 6.56
CA ASP A 563 -34.89 -8.93 5.20
C ASP A 563 -34.19 -10.26 4.86
N ALA A 564 -33.58 -10.94 5.84
CA ALA A 564 -32.89 -12.20 5.61
C ALA A 564 -33.92 -13.33 5.32
N GLU A 565 -34.25 -13.54 4.05
CA GLU A 565 -35.17 -14.61 3.61
C GLU A 565 -34.74 -15.99 4.11
N SER A 566 -33.42 -16.23 4.14
CA SER A 566 -32.81 -17.50 4.56
C SER A 566 -32.50 -17.59 6.06
N GLY A 567 -32.77 -16.53 6.86
CA GLY A 567 -32.34 -16.45 8.25
C GLY A 567 -30.88 -15.98 8.42
N TYR A 568 -30.45 -15.97 9.68
CA TYR A 568 -29.10 -15.54 10.06
C TYR A 568 -28.24 -16.74 10.43
N SER A 569 -26.96 -16.71 9.98
CA SER A 569 -25.95 -17.65 10.47
C SER A 569 -25.72 -17.45 11.98
N THR A 570 -25.84 -18.53 12.74
CA THR A 570 -25.77 -18.50 14.20
C THR A 570 -24.81 -19.56 14.71
N THR A 571 -23.91 -19.19 15.63
CA THR A 571 -22.92 -20.11 16.20
C THR A 571 -22.85 -20.05 17.72
N ASP A 572 -22.51 -21.18 18.33
CA ASP A 572 -22.19 -21.31 19.77
C ASP A 572 -20.69 -21.26 20.05
N LEU A 573 -19.90 -20.64 19.18
CA LEU A 573 -18.46 -20.52 19.34
C LEU A 573 -18.09 -19.81 20.66
N ASP A 574 -17.30 -20.48 21.49
CA ASP A 574 -16.77 -19.87 22.70
C ASP A 574 -15.60 -18.92 22.35
N MET A 575 -15.92 -17.63 22.20
CA MET A 575 -14.94 -16.59 21.93
C MET A 575 -13.87 -16.46 23.01
N SER A 576 -14.20 -16.76 24.28
CA SER A 576 -13.26 -16.60 25.39
C SER A 576 -12.09 -17.59 25.34
N ALA A 577 -12.29 -18.71 24.68
CA ALA A 577 -11.27 -19.73 24.49
C ALA A 577 -10.23 -19.39 23.41
N LEU A 578 -10.49 -18.36 22.60
CA LEU A 578 -9.65 -17.95 21.46
C LEU A 578 -9.11 -16.53 21.67
N PRO A 579 -7.82 -16.36 21.98
CA PRO A 579 -7.23 -15.07 22.34
C PRO A 579 -7.41 -13.96 21.30
N ARG A 580 -7.50 -14.33 20.01
CA ARG A 580 -7.64 -13.35 18.92
C ARG A 580 -9.00 -12.67 18.90
N ILE A 581 -10.04 -13.34 19.44
CA ILE A 581 -11.42 -12.84 19.43
C ILE A 581 -12.01 -12.68 20.84
N ALA A 582 -11.22 -12.99 21.87
CA ALA A 582 -11.69 -12.91 23.25
C ALA A 582 -12.05 -11.48 23.68
N ASP A 583 -11.23 -10.51 23.24
CA ASP A 583 -11.29 -9.09 23.60
C ASP A 583 -11.54 -8.21 22.37
N LEU A 584 -12.51 -8.59 21.51
CA LEU A 584 -12.89 -7.76 20.36
C LEU A 584 -13.55 -6.47 20.83
N ASP A 585 -13.23 -5.36 20.13
CA ASP A 585 -13.96 -4.11 20.31
C ASP A 585 -15.46 -4.31 19.99
N VAL A 586 -16.32 -3.66 20.75
CA VAL A 586 -17.76 -3.66 20.53
C VAL A 586 -18.24 -2.29 20.06
N ALA A 587 -19.23 -2.28 19.17
CA ALA A 587 -19.89 -1.04 18.77
C ALA A 587 -20.87 -0.58 19.85
N GLN A 588 -21.54 -1.53 20.52
CA GLN A 588 -22.51 -1.27 21.57
C GLN A 588 -22.50 -2.43 22.58
N GLY A 589 -22.80 -2.13 23.84
CA GLY A 589 -22.89 -3.13 24.90
C GLY A 589 -21.55 -3.57 25.48
N ASP A 590 -21.50 -4.80 26.03
CA ASP A 590 -20.30 -5.38 26.63
C ASP A 590 -20.23 -6.89 26.36
N LEU A 591 -19.08 -7.37 25.86
CA LEU A 591 -18.84 -8.80 25.66
C LEU A 591 -18.76 -9.59 26.98
N ALA A 592 -18.44 -8.94 28.09
CA ALA A 592 -18.46 -9.60 29.41
C ALA A 592 -19.88 -10.04 29.84
N ASP A 593 -20.92 -9.42 29.25
CA ASP A 593 -22.33 -9.71 29.55
C ASP A 593 -22.89 -10.90 28.74
N ARG A 594 -22.06 -11.70 28.05
CA ARG A 594 -22.47 -12.89 27.30
C ARG A 594 -22.77 -14.08 28.25
N GLY A 595 -23.67 -14.96 27.81
CA GLY A 595 -24.06 -16.14 28.55
C GLY A 595 -25.48 -16.62 28.20
N PRO A 596 -26.05 -17.58 28.92
CA PRO A 596 -27.40 -18.08 28.63
C PRO A 596 -28.45 -16.96 28.63
N GLY A 597 -29.35 -16.97 27.61
CA GLY A 597 -30.34 -15.94 27.39
C GLY A 597 -29.83 -14.63 26.84
N ARG A 598 -28.58 -14.60 26.34
CA ARG A 598 -27.92 -13.42 25.78
C ARG A 598 -27.23 -13.72 24.48
N ILE A 599 -27.31 -12.79 23.55
CA ILE A 599 -26.68 -12.90 22.21
C ILE A 599 -25.74 -11.76 21.92
N VAL A 600 -24.76 -12.04 21.05
CA VAL A 600 -23.92 -11.01 20.43
C VAL A 600 -24.26 -10.98 18.95
N LEU A 601 -24.54 -9.79 18.43
CA LEU A 601 -24.88 -9.59 17.02
C LEU A 601 -23.68 -9.04 16.27
N GLY A 602 -23.47 -9.52 15.04
CA GLY A 602 -22.65 -8.81 14.08
C GLY A 602 -23.37 -7.53 13.60
N ASP A 603 -22.62 -6.50 13.24
CA ASP A 603 -23.14 -5.20 12.81
C ASP A 603 -24.19 -5.30 11.68
N TRP A 604 -23.93 -6.16 10.67
CA TRP A 604 -24.90 -6.39 9.59
C TRP A 604 -26.23 -6.96 10.12
N ALA A 605 -26.20 -7.95 11.01
CA ALA A 605 -27.40 -8.55 11.56
C ALA A 605 -28.16 -7.56 12.45
N ALA A 606 -27.44 -6.78 13.25
CA ALA A 606 -28.02 -5.75 14.10
C ALA A 606 -28.71 -4.64 13.29
N ARG A 607 -28.04 -4.11 12.26
CA ARG A 607 -28.63 -3.06 11.41
C ARG A 607 -29.83 -3.59 10.59
N ASN A 608 -29.69 -4.77 9.99
CA ASN A 608 -30.76 -5.35 9.18
C ASN A 608 -32.03 -5.64 10.01
N ALA A 609 -31.86 -6.05 11.27
CA ALA A 609 -32.95 -6.29 12.19
C ALA A 609 -33.38 -5.06 13.04
N GLY A 610 -32.70 -3.92 12.92
CA GLY A 610 -32.98 -2.71 13.70
C GLY A 610 -32.79 -2.91 15.21
N LEU A 611 -31.75 -3.68 15.64
CA LEU A 611 -31.52 -4.06 17.03
C LEU A 611 -30.30 -3.36 17.62
N HIS A 612 -30.40 -3.05 18.90
CA HIS A 612 -29.34 -2.41 19.69
C HIS A 612 -29.02 -3.24 20.94
N ALA A 613 -27.86 -2.98 21.54
CA ALA A 613 -27.52 -3.60 22.82
C ALA A 613 -28.55 -3.24 23.88
N GLY A 614 -29.03 -4.25 24.62
CA GLY A 614 -30.09 -4.13 25.60
C GLY A 614 -31.46 -4.56 25.11
N ASP A 615 -31.73 -4.65 23.81
CA ASP A 615 -32.99 -5.08 23.26
C ASP A 615 -33.26 -6.56 23.56
N THR A 616 -34.56 -6.91 23.75
CA THR A 616 -35.00 -8.28 23.90
C THR A 616 -35.65 -8.74 22.58
N VAL A 617 -35.28 -9.91 22.11
CA VAL A 617 -35.70 -10.47 20.83
C VAL A 617 -35.87 -11.99 20.98
N THR A 618 -36.75 -12.58 20.17
CA THR A 618 -36.99 -14.02 20.14
C THR A 618 -36.20 -14.62 18.98
N LEU A 619 -35.34 -15.59 19.26
CA LEU A 619 -34.73 -16.45 18.24
C LEU A 619 -35.74 -17.54 17.86
N ALA A 620 -35.97 -17.74 16.59
CA ALA A 620 -36.88 -18.77 16.10
C ALA A 620 -36.16 -19.65 15.05
N ARG A 621 -36.34 -20.98 15.18
CA ARG A 621 -35.86 -21.98 14.24
C ARG A 621 -36.73 -23.22 14.30
N ASP A 622 -37.17 -23.75 13.15
CA ASP A 622 -37.97 -25.00 13.04
C ASP A 622 -39.16 -25.05 14.03
N GLY A 623 -39.82 -23.91 14.23
CA GLY A 623 -40.98 -23.80 15.13
C GLY A 623 -40.64 -23.73 16.62
N ARG A 624 -39.34 -23.77 17.00
CA ARG A 624 -38.86 -23.57 18.38
C ARG A 624 -38.43 -22.13 18.56
N THR A 625 -38.64 -21.61 19.76
CA THR A 625 -38.33 -20.22 20.10
C THR A 625 -37.60 -20.10 21.42
N VAL A 626 -36.76 -19.09 21.56
CA VAL A 626 -36.13 -18.70 22.80
C VAL A 626 -36.00 -17.17 22.86
N ASP A 627 -36.42 -16.61 24.02
CA ASP A 627 -36.24 -15.17 24.24
C ASP A 627 -34.83 -14.90 24.74
N VAL A 628 -34.16 -13.93 24.13
CA VAL A 628 -32.79 -13.56 24.43
C VAL A 628 -32.63 -12.04 24.41
N ARG A 629 -31.63 -11.57 25.15
CA ARG A 629 -31.28 -10.15 25.15
C ARG A 629 -29.97 -9.92 24.37
N VAL A 630 -29.91 -8.84 23.60
CA VAL A 630 -28.69 -8.42 22.95
C VAL A 630 -27.70 -7.87 23.97
N ALA A 631 -26.60 -8.60 24.20
CA ALA A 631 -25.55 -8.21 25.15
C ALA A 631 -24.60 -7.21 24.51
N ALA A 632 -24.22 -7.47 23.25
CA ALA A 632 -23.32 -6.60 22.50
C ALA A 632 -23.60 -6.64 21.01
N VAL A 633 -23.18 -5.59 20.31
CA VAL A 633 -23.12 -5.52 18.86
C VAL A 633 -21.66 -5.33 18.48
N LEU A 634 -21.13 -6.23 17.66
CA LEU A 634 -19.79 -6.13 17.10
C LEU A 634 -19.80 -5.04 16.01
N PRO A 635 -18.70 -4.33 15.80
CA PRO A 635 -18.63 -3.30 14.75
C PRO A 635 -18.43 -3.86 13.34
N ASP A 636 -18.42 -5.19 13.20
CA ASP A 636 -18.36 -5.94 11.95
C ASP A 636 -19.14 -7.25 12.06
N ARG A 637 -18.93 -8.20 11.12
CA ARG A 637 -19.50 -9.55 11.23
C ARG A 637 -18.96 -10.26 12.46
N GLY A 638 -19.63 -11.31 12.91
CA GLY A 638 -19.10 -12.18 13.95
C GLY A 638 -18.00 -13.11 13.43
N PRO A 639 -17.29 -13.80 14.36
CA PRO A 639 -16.32 -14.81 14.00
C PRO A 639 -16.89 -15.88 13.06
N LEU A 640 -16.09 -16.33 12.11
CA LEU A 640 -16.51 -17.25 11.02
C LEU A 640 -17.70 -16.72 10.22
N TYR A 641 -17.80 -15.40 10.08
CA TYR A 641 -18.89 -14.70 9.39
C TYR A 641 -20.29 -14.95 9.98
N ALA A 642 -20.36 -15.38 11.26
CA ALA A 642 -21.63 -15.56 11.94
C ALA A 642 -22.35 -14.21 12.15
N GLY A 643 -23.65 -14.18 11.85
CA GLY A 643 -24.51 -13.03 12.14
C GLY A 643 -24.86 -12.93 13.61
N ILE A 644 -25.01 -14.08 14.28
CA ILE A 644 -25.42 -14.18 15.68
C ILE A 644 -24.52 -15.16 16.44
N LEU A 645 -24.06 -14.76 17.62
CA LEU A 645 -23.40 -15.67 18.56
C LEU A 645 -24.34 -15.88 19.75
N VAL A 646 -24.51 -17.13 20.11
CA VAL A 646 -25.42 -17.56 21.20
C VAL A 646 -24.69 -18.46 22.20
N ASP A 647 -25.23 -18.56 23.41
CA ASP A 647 -24.81 -19.60 24.33
C ASP A 647 -25.24 -20.98 23.81
N ARG A 648 -24.44 -22.00 24.16
CA ARG A 648 -24.72 -23.38 23.80
C ARG A 648 -26.12 -23.85 24.23
N ALA A 649 -26.55 -23.48 25.41
CA ALA A 649 -27.86 -23.85 25.94
C ALA A 649 -28.99 -23.23 25.13
N ASP A 650 -28.84 -22.03 24.64
CA ASP A 650 -29.86 -21.35 23.83
C ASP A 650 -29.93 -21.94 22.42
N LEU A 651 -28.79 -22.33 21.85
CA LEU A 651 -28.75 -23.04 20.56
C LEU A 651 -29.45 -24.41 20.69
N ASP A 652 -29.26 -25.12 21.82
CA ASP A 652 -29.98 -26.38 22.08
C ASP A 652 -31.49 -26.18 22.18
N ARG A 653 -31.95 -25.07 22.81
CA ARG A 653 -33.41 -24.76 22.94
C ARG A 653 -34.08 -24.52 21.60
N ILE A 654 -33.40 -23.89 20.66
CA ILE A 654 -33.92 -23.68 19.29
C ILE A 654 -33.68 -24.88 18.35
N GLY A 655 -33.23 -26.02 18.89
CA GLY A 655 -33.04 -27.24 18.12
C GLY A 655 -31.76 -27.25 17.26
N GLY A 656 -30.69 -26.64 17.75
CA GLY A 656 -29.38 -26.76 17.14
C GLY A 656 -28.89 -28.21 17.04
N PRO A 657 -27.98 -28.52 16.13
CA PRO A 657 -27.42 -29.86 15.97
C PRO A 657 -26.69 -30.30 17.24
N THR A 658 -26.83 -31.59 17.61
CA THR A 658 -26.08 -32.16 18.76
C THR A 658 -24.62 -32.43 18.43
N ALA A 659 -24.30 -32.68 17.15
CA ALA A 659 -22.95 -32.85 16.65
C ALA A 659 -22.29 -31.51 16.30
N TYR A 660 -20.97 -31.43 16.43
CA TYR A 660 -20.22 -30.24 16.03
C TYR A 660 -20.21 -30.08 14.51
N THR A 661 -20.33 -28.85 14.03
CA THR A 661 -20.17 -28.50 12.63
C THR A 661 -18.72 -28.19 12.30
N GLY A 662 -17.94 -27.76 13.31
CA GLY A 662 -16.51 -27.48 13.13
C GLY A 662 -15.72 -27.53 14.43
N LEU A 663 -14.42 -27.44 14.26
CA LEU A 663 -13.42 -27.43 15.34
C LEU A 663 -12.33 -26.44 14.97
N LEU A 664 -12.05 -25.50 15.85
CA LEU A 664 -10.89 -24.59 15.75
C LEU A 664 -9.75 -25.06 16.64
N ALA A 665 -8.52 -24.91 16.18
CA ALA A 665 -7.34 -25.23 16.99
C ALA A 665 -6.15 -24.33 16.63
N ASP A 666 -5.31 -24.05 17.62
CA ASP A 666 -4.02 -23.38 17.40
C ASP A 666 -2.87 -24.40 17.45
N ALA A 667 -1.80 -24.14 16.71
CA ALA A 667 -0.55 -24.85 16.87
C ALA A 667 0.06 -24.57 18.26
N ALA A 668 0.63 -25.58 18.90
CA ALA A 668 1.27 -25.43 20.21
C ALA A 668 2.53 -24.56 20.15
N VAL A 669 3.21 -24.55 18.99
CA VAL A 669 4.42 -23.77 18.72
C VAL A 669 4.15 -22.88 17.52
N ALA A 670 4.52 -21.62 17.62
CA ALA A 670 4.38 -20.67 16.50
C ALA A 670 5.38 -20.98 15.37
N GLY A 671 4.99 -20.66 14.13
CA GLY A 671 5.81 -20.83 12.95
C GLY A 671 5.48 -22.07 12.13
N GLU A 672 6.17 -22.24 11.00
CA GLU A 672 5.88 -23.29 10.00
C GLU A 672 6.04 -24.71 10.53
N ASP A 673 7.08 -24.97 11.34
CA ASP A 673 7.29 -26.28 11.96
C ASP A 673 6.16 -26.66 12.92
N GLY A 674 5.69 -25.69 13.75
CA GLY A 674 4.58 -25.90 14.66
C GLY A 674 3.27 -26.15 13.91
N ARG A 675 3.01 -25.41 12.83
CA ARG A 675 1.85 -25.64 11.95
C ARG A 675 1.88 -27.01 11.29
N THR A 676 3.04 -27.44 10.80
CA THR A 676 3.21 -28.78 10.22
C THR A 676 2.97 -29.89 11.26
N ALA A 677 3.42 -29.70 12.50
CA ALA A 677 3.16 -30.63 13.59
C ALA A 677 1.68 -30.66 13.99
N GLY A 678 1.04 -29.49 14.10
CA GLY A 678 -0.40 -29.33 14.39
C GLY A 678 -1.27 -30.00 13.31
N LEU A 679 -0.94 -29.74 12.03
CA LEU A 679 -1.66 -30.31 10.90
C LEU A 679 -1.56 -31.86 10.90
N ARG A 680 -0.39 -32.41 11.18
CA ARG A 680 -0.22 -33.87 11.34
C ARG A 680 -1.05 -34.43 12.51
N ALA A 681 -1.08 -33.73 13.63
CA ALA A 681 -1.87 -34.14 14.79
C ALA A 681 -3.38 -34.11 14.50
N LEU A 682 -3.87 -33.11 13.79
CA LEU A 682 -5.29 -33.03 13.37
C LEU A 682 -5.64 -34.17 12.40
N ARG A 683 -4.76 -34.48 11.45
CA ARG A 683 -4.94 -35.64 10.55
C ARG A 683 -5.07 -36.95 11.34
N GLN A 684 -4.17 -37.18 12.29
CA GLN A 684 -4.24 -38.36 13.17
C GLN A 684 -5.52 -38.36 14.00
N ALA A 685 -5.98 -37.17 14.44
CA ALA A 685 -7.22 -37.05 15.19
C ALA A 685 -8.45 -37.36 14.33
N ILE A 686 -8.46 -36.94 13.06
CA ILE A 686 -9.54 -37.23 12.12
C ILE A 686 -9.50 -38.72 11.73
N GLY A 687 -8.32 -39.28 11.47
CA GLY A 687 -8.16 -40.66 11.00
C GLY A 687 -8.83 -40.83 9.64
N ASN A 688 -9.51 -41.96 9.43
CA ASN A 688 -10.22 -42.25 8.18
C ASN A 688 -11.60 -41.61 8.07
N GLY A 689 -11.81 -40.48 8.75
CA GLY A 689 -13.10 -39.76 8.73
C GLY A 689 -13.35 -39.11 7.38
N ALA A 690 -14.11 -39.80 6.52
CA ALA A 690 -14.51 -39.28 5.22
C ALA A 690 -15.37 -38.00 5.40
N GLY A 691 -15.12 -36.98 4.60
CA GLY A 691 -15.91 -35.76 4.57
C GLY A 691 -15.47 -34.65 5.55
N LEU A 692 -14.35 -34.80 6.27
CA LEU A 692 -13.80 -33.74 7.10
C LEU A 692 -12.57 -33.10 6.42
N GLY A 693 -12.61 -31.79 6.20
CA GLY A 693 -11.49 -31.01 5.70
C GLY A 693 -10.74 -30.26 6.79
N ILE A 694 -9.46 -29.99 6.58
CA ILE A 694 -8.65 -29.14 7.45
C ILE A 694 -8.26 -27.89 6.67
N GLY A 695 -8.80 -26.73 7.08
CA GLY A 695 -8.37 -25.44 6.62
C GLY A 695 -7.21 -24.91 7.47
N VAL A 696 -6.13 -24.44 6.84
CA VAL A 696 -5.01 -23.77 7.54
C VAL A 696 -5.22 -22.26 7.45
N LEU A 697 -5.98 -21.72 8.38
CA LEU A 697 -6.34 -20.30 8.42
C LEU A 697 -5.10 -19.39 8.65
N ALA A 698 -4.06 -19.93 9.29
CA ALA A 698 -2.80 -19.23 9.49
C ALA A 698 -2.12 -18.80 8.18
N ASP A 699 -2.30 -19.56 7.10
CA ASP A 699 -1.69 -19.25 5.81
C ASP A 699 -2.34 -18.03 5.14
N GLU A 700 -3.62 -17.82 5.35
CA GLU A 700 -4.35 -16.65 4.85
C GLU A 700 -3.90 -15.40 5.59
N ARG A 701 -3.70 -15.50 6.90
CA ARG A 701 -3.12 -14.42 7.71
C ARG A 701 -1.72 -14.03 7.24
N ASP A 702 -0.84 -15.02 7.03
CA ASP A 702 0.53 -14.78 6.60
C ASP A 702 0.58 -14.13 5.20
N ARG A 703 -0.31 -14.52 4.28
CA ARG A 703 -0.43 -13.86 2.96
C ARG A 703 -0.89 -12.42 3.09
N ASN A 704 -1.88 -12.16 3.93
CA ASN A 704 -2.39 -10.82 4.16
C ASN A 704 -1.33 -9.92 4.81
N ASP A 705 -0.62 -10.45 5.83
CA ASP A 705 0.50 -9.76 6.48
C ASP A 705 1.65 -9.45 5.51
N ALA A 706 1.99 -10.39 4.64
CA ALA A 706 3.00 -10.18 3.61
C ALA A 706 2.60 -9.07 2.63
N MET A 707 1.34 -9.06 2.20
CA MET A 707 0.79 -8.02 1.32
C MET A 707 0.81 -6.64 1.99
N LEU A 708 0.34 -6.55 3.24
CA LEU A 708 0.35 -5.30 4.02
C LEU A 708 1.77 -4.79 4.25
N ASN A 709 2.71 -5.68 4.61
CA ASN A 709 4.10 -5.31 4.82
C ASN A 709 4.77 -4.84 3.52
N ALA A 710 4.45 -5.44 2.38
CA ALA A 710 4.93 -4.99 1.08
C ALA A 710 4.41 -3.59 0.73
N LEU A 711 3.12 -3.31 0.94
CA LEU A 711 2.51 -1.99 0.73
C LEU A 711 3.15 -0.93 1.64
N VAL A 712 3.32 -1.24 2.92
CA VAL A 712 4.00 -0.35 3.88
C VAL A 712 5.46 -0.12 3.47
N GLY A 713 6.16 -1.15 3.02
CA GLY A 713 7.54 -1.08 2.55
C GLY A 713 7.70 -0.17 1.33
N ILE A 714 6.85 -0.34 0.31
CA ILE A 714 6.84 0.51 -0.90
C ILE A 714 6.57 1.96 -0.52
N THR A 715 5.55 2.18 0.30
CA THR A 715 5.16 3.53 0.71
C THR A 715 6.24 4.21 1.57
N ALA A 716 6.88 3.47 2.48
CA ALA A 716 8.01 3.96 3.26
C ALA A 716 9.22 4.31 2.39
N GLY A 717 9.48 3.52 1.34
CA GLY A 717 10.52 3.82 0.35
C GLY A 717 10.29 5.16 -0.36
N LEU A 718 9.07 5.38 -0.85
CA LEU A 718 8.69 6.63 -1.54
C LEU A 718 8.76 7.84 -0.63
N VAL A 719 8.32 7.67 0.60
CA VAL A 719 8.36 8.71 1.62
C VAL A 719 9.79 9.05 2.00
N SER A 720 10.68 8.07 2.15
CA SER A 720 12.11 8.28 2.41
C SER A 720 12.76 9.16 1.34
N LEU A 721 12.30 9.03 0.11
CA LEU A 721 12.76 9.83 -1.02
C LEU A 721 12.29 11.30 -0.92
N THR A 722 11.07 11.54 -0.44
CA THR A 722 10.58 12.90 -0.15
C THR A 722 11.38 13.55 0.98
N VAL A 723 11.74 12.78 2.00
CA VAL A 723 12.67 13.20 3.07
C VAL A 723 14.01 13.59 2.49
N LEU A 724 14.56 12.80 1.59
CA LEU A 724 15.84 13.10 0.95
C LEU A 724 15.80 14.45 0.23
N ILE A 725 14.72 14.73 -0.52
CA ILE A 725 14.52 16.05 -1.18
C ILE A 725 14.49 17.17 -0.13
N ALA A 726 13.79 16.98 0.99
CA ALA A 726 13.71 17.96 2.07
C ALA A 726 15.10 18.21 2.71
N VAL A 727 15.84 17.15 3.01
CA VAL A 727 17.20 17.21 3.58
C VAL A 727 18.17 17.94 2.64
N VAL A 728 18.13 17.61 1.34
CA VAL A 728 18.90 18.29 0.30
C VAL A 728 18.52 19.77 0.22
N GLY A 729 17.22 20.08 0.31
CA GLY A 729 16.71 21.45 0.35
C GLY A 729 17.27 22.24 1.55
N VAL A 730 17.23 21.66 2.74
CA VAL A 730 17.78 22.26 3.96
C VAL A 730 19.29 22.47 3.81
N GLY A 731 20.01 21.44 3.35
CA GLY A 731 21.46 21.50 3.14
C GLY A 731 21.89 22.59 2.16
N SER A 732 21.19 22.68 1.02
CA SER A 732 21.46 23.70 -0.01
C SER A 732 21.19 25.13 0.52
N THR A 733 20.10 25.31 1.24
CA THR A 733 19.70 26.59 1.81
C THR A 733 20.63 27.01 2.95
N THR A 734 21.08 26.07 3.77
CA THR A 734 22.06 26.33 4.83
C THR A 734 23.42 26.67 4.24
N ALA A 735 23.87 25.94 3.20
CA ALA A 735 25.12 26.24 2.51
C ALA A 735 25.17 27.67 1.98
N LEU A 736 24.04 28.12 1.43
CA LEU A 736 23.92 29.47 0.89
C LEU A 736 23.81 30.52 2.01
N SER A 737 23.19 30.17 3.15
CA SER A 737 23.14 31.01 4.35
C SER A 737 24.54 31.33 4.86
N VAL A 738 25.41 30.32 4.86
CA VAL A 738 26.78 30.46 5.29
C VAL A 738 27.54 31.47 4.42
N VAL A 739 27.35 31.41 3.09
CA VAL A 739 27.99 32.33 2.16
C VAL A 739 27.51 33.77 2.39
N GLU A 740 26.22 33.99 2.68
CA GLU A 740 25.66 35.32 2.93
C GLU A 740 26.15 35.93 4.28
N ARG A 741 26.45 35.05 5.27
CA ARG A 741 26.84 35.46 6.62
C ARG A 741 28.35 35.28 6.90
N VAL A 742 29.19 35.26 5.86
CA VAL A 742 30.62 35.11 6.02
C VAL A 742 31.20 36.25 6.90
N ARG A 743 30.75 37.49 6.70
CA ARG A 743 31.11 38.65 7.52
C ARG A 743 30.68 38.49 8.99
N GLU A 744 29.43 38.10 9.24
CA GLU A 744 28.90 37.87 10.60
C GLU A 744 29.69 36.74 11.28
N SER A 745 29.94 35.64 10.57
CA SER A 745 30.74 34.51 11.02
C SER A 745 32.21 34.93 11.31
N GLY A 746 32.77 35.78 10.45
CA GLY A 746 34.09 36.37 10.64
C GLY A 746 34.16 37.25 11.88
N LEU A 747 33.16 38.11 12.09
CA LEU A 747 33.04 38.97 13.27
C LEU A 747 32.92 38.16 14.56
N LEU A 748 32.04 37.16 14.60
CA LEU A 748 31.87 36.27 15.77
C LEU A 748 33.20 35.55 16.11
N ARG A 749 33.97 35.15 15.10
CA ARG A 749 35.29 34.56 15.31
C ARG A 749 36.36 35.58 15.77
N ALA A 750 36.27 36.81 15.30
CA ALA A 750 37.15 37.88 15.74
C ALA A 750 36.91 38.27 17.22
N VAL A 751 35.65 38.15 17.67
CA VAL A 751 35.22 38.36 19.08
C VAL A 751 35.50 37.13 19.97
N GLY A 752 36.10 36.05 19.41
CA GLY A 752 36.56 34.91 20.18
C GLY A 752 35.77 33.62 20.05
N LEU A 753 34.77 33.55 19.17
CA LEU A 753 34.04 32.30 18.95
C LEU A 753 34.92 31.26 18.26
N SER A 754 35.08 30.10 18.89
CA SER A 754 35.88 28.98 18.34
C SER A 754 35.29 28.40 17.06
N ARG A 755 36.14 27.73 16.24
CA ARG A 755 35.69 27.00 15.07
C ARG A 755 34.63 25.93 15.40
N ALA A 756 34.80 25.26 16.55
CA ALA A 756 33.84 24.27 17.05
C ALA A 756 32.52 24.94 17.46
N GLY A 757 32.57 26.08 18.15
CA GLY A 757 31.41 26.85 18.53
C GLY A 757 30.58 27.33 17.32
N LEU A 758 31.24 27.83 16.26
CA LEU A 758 30.58 28.25 15.04
C LEU A 758 29.91 27.06 14.32
N ARG A 759 30.58 25.90 14.26
CA ARG A 759 29.99 24.67 13.70
C ARG A 759 28.75 24.22 14.48
N ALA A 760 28.89 24.16 15.83
CA ALA A 760 27.77 23.77 16.70
C ALA A 760 26.59 24.73 16.53
N MET A 761 26.80 26.04 16.49
CA MET A 761 25.77 27.05 16.29
C MET A 761 25.01 26.83 14.98
N LEU A 762 25.71 26.65 13.85
CA LEU A 762 25.10 26.44 12.52
C LEU A 762 24.41 25.10 12.41
N THR A 763 24.94 24.04 13.04
CA THR A 763 24.31 22.71 13.09
C THR A 763 23.00 22.74 13.89
N VAL A 764 23.02 23.44 15.06
CA VAL A 764 21.82 23.66 15.87
C VAL A 764 20.76 24.49 15.10
N GLU A 765 21.22 25.54 14.39
CA GLU A 765 20.33 26.32 13.51
C GLU A 765 19.64 25.44 12.44
N SER A 766 20.41 24.55 11.81
CA SER A 766 19.86 23.60 10.82
C SER A 766 18.86 22.61 11.45
N GLY A 767 19.15 22.08 12.64
CA GLY A 767 18.26 21.22 13.39
C GLY A 767 16.95 21.91 13.78
N LEU A 768 17.00 23.21 14.13
CA LEU A 768 15.80 23.98 14.43
C LEU A 768 14.86 24.17 13.21
N TYR A 769 15.41 24.23 11.98
CA TYR A 769 14.54 24.17 10.79
C TYR A 769 13.79 22.84 10.70
N GLY A 770 14.45 21.75 11.08
CA GLY A 770 13.83 20.44 11.20
C GLY A 770 12.72 20.40 12.26
N VAL A 771 12.99 20.95 13.46
CA VAL A 771 11.98 21.04 14.53
C VAL A 771 10.75 21.82 14.08
N ILE A 772 10.93 23.00 13.49
CA ILE A 772 9.83 23.84 13.02
C ILE A 772 9.05 23.10 11.92
N GLY A 773 9.75 22.53 10.94
CA GLY A 773 9.13 21.79 9.85
C GLY A 773 8.38 20.55 10.34
N ALA A 774 8.98 19.75 11.20
CA ALA A 774 8.36 18.56 11.75
C ALA A 774 7.11 18.91 12.59
N SER A 775 7.17 19.98 13.39
CA SER A 775 6.00 20.46 14.15
C SER A 775 4.86 20.87 13.24
N PHE A 776 5.13 21.60 12.17
CA PHE A 776 4.09 21.98 11.19
C PHE A 776 3.55 20.75 10.43
N GLY A 777 4.45 19.83 10.09
CA GLY A 777 4.07 18.62 9.38
C GLY A 777 3.17 17.71 10.20
N LEU A 778 3.46 17.50 11.47
CA LEU A 778 2.59 16.74 12.39
C LEU A 778 1.27 17.45 12.65
N LEU A 779 1.29 18.78 12.82
CA LEU A 779 0.08 19.57 13.03
C LEU A 779 -0.92 19.43 11.88
N LEU A 780 -0.44 19.33 10.65
CA LEU A 780 -1.28 19.09 9.48
C LEU A 780 -1.52 17.58 9.26
N GLY A 781 -0.48 16.77 9.36
CA GLY A 781 -0.52 15.37 8.99
C GLY A 781 -1.47 14.54 9.87
N VAL A 782 -1.42 14.72 11.18
CA VAL A 782 -2.24 13.92 12.10
C VAL A 782 -3.74 14.12 11.89
N PRO A 783 -4.29 15.35 11.86
CA PRO A 783 -5.72 15.57 11.64
C PRO A 783 -6.19 15.10 10.26
N TYR A 784 -5.42 15.39 9.20
CA TYR A 784 -5.82 15.01 7.85
C TYR A 784 -5.76 13.50 7.65
N SER A 785 -4.80 12.80 8.25
CA SER A 785 -4.73 11.33 8.19
C SER A 785 -5.94 10.69 8.85
N TRP A 786 -6.34 11.20 10.02
CA TRP A 786 -7.54 10.74 10.70
C TRP A 786 -8.80 10.95 9.86
N LEU A 787 -8.94 12.13 9.26
CA LEU A 787 -10.08 12.43 8.39
C LEU A 787 -10.11 11.54 7.15
N VAL A 788 -8.96 11.23 6.55
CA VAL A 788 -8.86 10.32 5.40
C VAL A 788 -9.27 8.90 5.79
N VAL A 789 -8.80 8.39 6.93
CA VAL A 789 -9.19 7.06 7.43
C VAL A 789 -10.71 6.99 7.65
N ARG A 790 -11.30 8.03 8.24
CA ARG A 790 -12.76 8.15 8.41
C ARG A 790 -13.50 8.22 7.07
N ALA A 791 -12.96 8.98 6.12
CA ALA A 791 -13.57 9.16 4.81
C ALA A 791 -13.54 7.91 3.94
N LEU A 792 -12.71 6.93 4.24
CA LEU A 792 -12.72 5.63 3.57
C LEU A 792 -13.91 4.74 3.99
N GLY A 793 -14.63 5.10 5.03
CA GLY A 793 -15.79 4.34 5.51
C GLY A 793 -15.43 3.02 6.22
N LEU A 794 -14.16 2.83 6.49
CA LEU A 794 -13.62 1.62 7.10
C LEU A 794 -13.73 1.71 8.63
N ASN A 795 -14.74 1.70 9.33
CA ASN A 795 -14.86 1.78 10.81
C ASN A 795 -13.55 1.60 11.61
N ALA A 796 -12.47 2.19 11.08
CA ALA A 796 -11.11 2.05 11.57
C ALA A 796 -10.91 2.95 12.80
N PRO A 797 -10.46 2.40 13.93
CA PRO A 797 -10.09 3.23 15.07
C PRO A 797 -8.85 4.06 14.71
N LEU A 798 -8.76 5.28 15.26
CA LEU A 798 -7.55 6.08 15.12
C LEU A 798 -6.40 5.40 15.87
N SER A 799 -5.52 4.75 15.14
CA SER A 799 -4.29 4.21 15.68
C SER A 799 -3.15 5.20 15.50
N LEU A 800 -2.69 5.80 16.61
CA LEU A 800 -1.55 6.72 16.61
C LEU A 800 -0.28 5.95 16.96
N PRO A 801 0.61 5.68 16.01
CA PRO A 801 1.88 5.03 16.28
C PRO A 801 2.88 6.03 16.90
N VAL A 802 2.64 6.42 18.17
CA VAL A 802 3.35 7.51 18.85
C VAL A 802 4.86 7.32 18.81
N LEU A 803 5.36 6.11 19.04
CA LEU A 803 6.80 5.82 19.02
C LEU A 803 7.41 6.07 17.63
N GLN A 804 6.70 5.67 16.56
CA GLN A 804 7.15 5.89 15.19
C GLN A 804 7.10 7.38 14.81
N LEU A 805 6.07 8.12 15.25
CA LEU A 805 5.96 9.56 15.03
C LEU A 805 7.05 10.34 15.77
N VAL A 806 7.38 9.97 17.01
CA VAL A 806 8.49 10.55 17.78
C VAL A 806 9.83 10.19 17.13
N GLY A 807 10.00 8.95 16.69
CA GLY A 807 11.18 8.51 15.93
C GLY A 807 11.35 9.29 14.63
N LEU A 808 10.28 9.48 13.87
CA LEU A 808 10.25 10.32 12.67
C LEU A 808 10.68 11.77 12.98
N PHE A 809 10.08 12.37 14.01
CA PHE A 809 10.44 13.72 14.44
C PHE A 809 11.94 13.82 14.76
N ALA A 810 12.44 12.92 15.59
CA ALA A 810 13.84 12.88 15.99
C ALA A 810 14.79 12.63 14.79
N ALA A 811 14.45 11.70 13.91
CA ALA A 811 15.22 11.39 12.71
C ALA A 811 15.34 12.60 11.78
N LEU A 812 14.23 13.31 11.55
CA LEU A 812 14.24 14.51 10.69
C LEU A 812 15.02 15.68 11.29
N VAL A 813 14.88 15.89 12.59
CA VAL A 813 15.72 16.88 13.29
C VAL A 813 17.20 16.52 13.18
N GLY A 814 17.56 15.25 13.37
CA GLY A 814 18.90 14.74 13.19
C GLY A 814 19.43 14.90 11.76
N LEU A 815 18.63 14.49 10.76
CA LEU A 815 18.99 14.58 9.34
C LEU A 815 19.16 16.04 8.88
N THR A 816 18.28 16.95 9.32
CA THR A 816 18.40 18.38 8.99
C THR A 816 19.62 19.00 9.67
N ALA A 817 19.93 18.61 10.91
CA ALA A 817 21.17 19.01 11.60
C ALA A 817 22.41 18.51 10.85
N LEU A 818 22.43 17.23 10.44
CA LEU A 818 23.50 16.62 9.65
C LEU A 818 23.70 17.30 8.30
N ALA A 819 22.61 17.68 7.60
CA ALA A 819 22.68 18.44 6.36
C ALA A 819 23.40 19.79 6.53
N GLY A 820 23.30 20.38 7.72
CA GLY A 820 24.00 21.60 8.09
C GLY A 820 25.50 21.43 8.38
N VAL A 821 25.99 20.23 8.67
CA VAL A 821 27.39 20.00 9.11
C VAL A 821 28.42 20.35 8.02
N LEU A 822 28.16 19.93 6.77
CA LEU A 822 29.10 20.24 5.66
C LEU A 822 29.22 21.75 5.39
N PRO A 823 28.13 22.51 5.26
CA PRO A 823 28.18 23.96 5.15
C PRO A 823 28.86 24.61 6.36
N ALA A 824 28.56 24.17 7.58
CA ALA A 824 29.17 24.69 8.81
C ALA A 824 30.68 24.43 8.87
N ARG A 825 31.15 23.27 8.40
CA ARG A 825 32.59 22.98 8.27
C ARG A 825 33.28 23.94 7.30
N ARG A 826 32.68 24.24 6.15
CA ARG A 826 33.21 25.19 5.18
C ARG A 826 33.25 26.60 5.74
N ALA A 827 32.18 27.06 6.40
CA ALA A 827 32.14 28.38 7.07
C ALA A 827 33.24 28.55 8.11
N SER A 828 33.46 27.53 8.93
CA SER A 828 34.45 27.61 10.02
C SER A 828 35.92 27.64 9.56
N ARG A 829 36.20 27.35 8.29
CA ARG A 829 37.56 27.39 7.71
C ARG A 829 37.94 28.75 7.12
N VAL A 830 36.96 29.64 6.87
CA VAL A 830 37.23 30.99 6.35
C VAL A 830 37.99 31.80 7.40
N SER A 831 39.11 32.44 7.00
CA SER A 831 39.88 33.31 7.89
C SER A 831 39.07 34.55 8.26
N PRO A 832 39.08 34.98 9.56
CA PRO A 832 38.43 36.24 9.96
C PRO A 832 38.95 37.47 9.18
N VAL A 833 40.24 37.50 8.89
CA VAL A 833 40.90 38.60 8.14
C VAL A 833 40.34 38.64 6.70
N VAL A 834 40.22 37.49 6.02
CA VAL A 834 39.63 37.42 4.67
C VAL A 834 38.15 37.76 4.69
N ALA A 835 37.41 37.30 5.73
CA ALA A 835 35.98 37.58 5.85
C ALA A 835 35.67 39.07 6.10
N LEU A 836 36.54 39.81 6.73
CA LEU A 836 36.43 41.24 7.03
C LEU A 836 37.06 42.12 5.94
N GLY A 837 38.07 41.60 5.18
CA GLY A 837 38.83 42.32 4.16
C GLY A 837 38.31 42.23 2.74
N ILE A 838 37.10 41.63 2.48
CA ILE A 838 36.47 41.59 1.15
C ILE A 838 35.82 42.95 0.84
N GLU A 839 36.62 43.98 0.79
CA GLU A 839 36.34 45.25 0.14
C GLU A 839 37.60 45.64 -0.65
N GLY A 840 37.73 45.06 -1.82
CA GLY A 840 38.72 45.44 -2.80
C GLY A 840 38.17 45.01 -4.15
#